data_5ad5d659c4ae70ac4e1d89cf1efaaa29
#
_entry.id   5ad5d659c4ae70ac4e1d89cf1efaaa29
#
_cell.length_a   1.000
_cell.length_b   1.000
_cell.length_c   1.000
_cell.angle_alpha   90.00
_cell.angle_beta   90.00
_cell.angle_gamma   90.00
#
_symmetry.space_group_name_H-M   'P 1'
#
loop_
_entity.id
_entity.type
_entity.pdbx_description
1 polymer ?
#
loop_
_entity_poly.entity_id
_entity_poly.type
_entity_poly.pdbx_seq_one_letter_code
_entity_poly.pdbx_strand_id
1 'polypeptide(L)'
;MSNIISRYKAILPVSLFALSAQGVMAQDASEADTINVAFRKADARDVITPVSTVKVKNLLEKNYNTYSLDNMQALAAGYNGSLWNQGDALVLIDGVPRDANNVLPTEIEDITFLKGASAVVLYGSRAAKGVILITTKRGKVEPLKISARANYQMSVAKSYPTYLDGAQYMTLYNQALANDGLSAKYSAEDIYNTAAGTNPYRYPNQQFYNSDYLNKTKSRYDVTAEFEGGGKFAQFYTNVSYYREGDFLNFGEGKNNYTDRLNVRGNIDLQLADWASGWVNANATYYNQHGSNSEFWKAASTLRPNRVAPFIPLSYIDPMDANSLALINNSRNIITNPVGLPAGQYFLGATQEDQTNAFADMYAAGYNTWTSRQMQFDTGVKFDLSSVLKGLSFKTMFAVDYSTSYTTSLNDSYATFGVNWTQFDGKQIIGSVTQYGEDKHTGTLNSSNSAERQTLAWTGQFDYVNSFGNHNVNATLLANGYQQTISGEYHKVSNANLGLLVSYNYAHKYYADLAANAVHSAKLPEGNRNAISPSATLGWRLSEENFLKDVNWLDDLRLTAGYTVLNQDLDIKEYFMYENIFTATGTWWGWSDANNSIQTSDSQRGGNDKLGFIKRKEFNVGLNGALFSNRLSFAVNYYNTVTDGLLAQPDYIYPSYMHTYWPVSTFVPYINYGKNRRTGVDFSLGYKDKVGDFEYGIQAFGQTNSSKNLKVAENVEYDYMRTEGKLTDALWGYECLGYYNSQEEIDNDKVKSSFGTLKPGDLRYKDQNGDNVIDSKDRVVIGRWSAKFTGGMNLTLKYKNFTLFAMLTGQFGGNAIKDDTYNWVYGERKYSDVVLGAWTESKFKNGESITYPRLTTQSGDNNFNASDYWMYSTDRIDLSRVQLTYDFNKTLFGDNSLVKGLQVYVNGSSLLTIAGERKQMERNVDSAPQTRSFTIGAKVEF
;
A
#
# COMPACT_ATOMS: atom_id res chain seq x y z
N MET A 1 13.99 -19.10 23.24
CA MET A 1 13.45 -18.94 21.87
C MET A 1 14.43 -19.26 20.73
N SER A 2 15.71 -19.48 21.00
CA SER A 2 16.69 -19.90 19.98
C SER A 2 16.53 -21.33 19.44
N ASN A 3 15.71 -22.17 20.09
CA ASN A 3 15.58 -23.60 19.76
C ASN A 3 14.48 -23.96 18.73
N ILE A 4 13.67 -23.00 18.28
CA ILE A 4 12.65 -23.27 17.26
C ILE A 4 13.20 -23.00 15.86
N ILE A 5 14.07 -22.01 15.71
CA ILE A 5 14.73 -21.70 14.42
C ILE A 5 15.77 -22.74 14.02
N SER A 6 16.38 -23.45 15.01
CA SER A 6 17.34 -24.52 14.72
C SER A 6 16.70 -25.80 14.18
N ARG A 7 15.40 -26.04 14.43
CA ARG A 7 14.68 -27.23 13.92
C ARG A 7 14.24 -27.13 12.47
N TYR A 8 14.20 -25.92 11.87
CA TYR A 8 13.81 -25.72 10.47
C TYR A 8 14.99 -25.50 9.51
N LYS A 9 16.22 -25.50 9.98
CA LYS A 9 17.42 -25.50 9.12
C LYS A 9 17.72 -26.86 8.45
N ALA A 10 16.95 -27.90 8.73
CA ALA A 10 17.22 -29.27 8.29
C ALA A 10 16.25 -29.81 7.20
N ILE A 11 15.47 -28.96 6.54
CA ILE A 11 14.59 -29.41 5.44
C ILE A 11 14.91 -28.60 4.19
N LEU A 12 16.05 -28.90 3.58
CA LEU A 12 16.32 -28.78 2.16
C LEU A 12 17.53 -29.64 1.77
N PRO A 13 17.39 -30.96 1.61
CA PRO A 13 18.22 -31.68 0.66
C PRO A 13 17.49 -31.65 -0.69
N VAL A 14 18.03 -30.89 -1.63
CA VAL A 14 17.77 -31.10 -3.05
C VAL A 14 18.41 -32.45 -3.41
N SER A 15 17.66 -33.53 -3.35
CA SER A 15 18.05 -34.79 -3.92
C SER A 15 17.70 -34.74 -5.42
N LEU A 16 18.74 -34.63 -6.24
CA LEU A 16 18.68 -34.92 -7.67
C LEU A 16 18.27 -36.39 -7.88
N PHE A 17 17.07 -36.63 -8.36
CA PHE A 17 16.73 -37.90 -8.99
C PHE A 17 16.82 -37.72 -10.50
N ALA A 18 17.85 -38.36 -11.09
CA ALA A 18 17.91 -38.59 -12.51
C ALA A 18 16.94 -39.71 -12.86
N LEU A 19 15.90 -39.41 -13.64
CA LEU A 19 15.05 -40.40 -14.30
C LEU A 19 15.06 -40.14 -15.80
N SER A 20 15.37 -41.23 -16.50
CA SER A 20 15.58 -41.37 -17.94
C SER A 20 14.46 -40.83 -18.80
N ALA A 21 14.87 -40.04 -19.82
CA ALA A 21 14.01 -39.52 -20.87
C ALA A 21 13.60 -40.62 -21.87
N GLN A 22 12.30 -40.73 -22.12
CA GLN A 22 11.75 -41.21 -23.38
C GLN A 22 10.81 -40.14 -23.96
N GLY A 23 11.01 -39.88 -25.24
CA GLY A 23 10.56 -38.71 -25.98
C GLY A 23 9.06 -38.49 -26.00
N VAL A 24 8.67 -37.24 -25.93
CA VAL A 24 7.38 -36.72 -26.36
C VAL A 24 7.62 -35.55 -27.31
N MET A 25 6.97 -35.59 -28.43
CA MET A 25 7.00 -34.67 -29.57
C MET A 25 6.80 -33.22 -29.12
N ALA A 26 7.52 -32.35 -29.82
CA ALA A 26 7.41 -30.89 -29.76
C ALA A 26 5.97 -30.48 -30.04
N GLN A 27 5.39 -29.74 -29.11
CA GLN A 27 4.16 -28.97 -29.35
C GLN A 27 4.56 -27.65 -30.03
N ASP A 28 3.91 -27.32 -31.11
CA ASP A 28 4.18 -26.23 -32.02
C ASP A 28 4.66 -24.94 -31.35
N ALA A 29 5.75 -24.39 -31.88
CA ALA A 29 6.16 -23.00 -31.69
C ALA A 29 5.17 -22.09 -32.43
N SER A 30 3.97 -21.91 -31.86
CA SER A 30 2.95 -21.02 -32.41
C SER A 30 2.94 -19.73 -31.60
N GLU A 31 3.12 -18.64 -32.32
CA GLU A 31 3.18 -17.23 -31.95
C GLU A 31 4.43 -16.88 -31.09
N ALA A 32 5.35 -16.16 -31.71
CA ALA A 32 6.44 -15.49 -31.01
C ALA A 32 5.87 -14.76 -29.77
N ASP A 33 6.36 -15.12 -28.59
CA ASP A 33 5.87 -14.55 -27.32
C ASP A 33 6.25 -13.05 -27.27
N THR A 34 5.34 -12.21 -27.78
CA THR A 34 5.55 -10.78 -27.87
C THR A 34 5.23 -10.10 -26.56
N ILE A 35 6.05 -9.14 -26.16
CA ILE A 35 5.86 -8.30 -24.98
C ILE A 35 5.81 -6.82 -25.35
N ASN A 36 5.08 -6.04 -24.56
CA ASN A 36 4.98 -4.61 -24.73
C ASN A 36 6.16 -3.93 -24.03
N VAL A 37 6.99 -3.22 -24.78
CA VAL A 37 8.15 -2.47 -24.27
C VAL A 37 8.35 -1.19 -25.08
N ALA A 38 8.78 -0.13 -24.47
CA ALA A 38 9.19 1.11 -25.12
C ALA A 38 8.20 1.57 -26.23
N PHE A 39 6.89 1.58 -25.90
CA PHE A 39 5.78 1.97 -26.80
C PHE A 39 5.56 1.05 -28.01
N ARG A 40 6.19 -0.12 -28.06
CA ARG A 40 6.09 -1.09 -29.17
C ARG A 40 5.89 -2.51 -28.65
N LYS A 41 5.44 -3.41 -29.53
CA LYS A 41 5.52 -4.85 -29.32
C LYS A 41 6.85 -5.35 -29.82
N ALA A 42 7.54 -6.17 -29.03
CA ALA A 42 8.81 -6.79 -29.40
C ALA A 42 8.76 -8.29 -29.08
N ASP A 43 9.51 -9.10 -29.84
CA ASP A 43 9.73 -10.50 -29.49
C ASP A 43 10.48 -10.57 -28.17
N ALA A 44 9.95 -11.33 -27.20
CA ALA A 44 10.54 -11.47 -25.86
C ALA A 44 12.02 -11.93 -25.91
N ARG A 45 12.38 -12.70 -26.98
CA ARG A 45 13.75 -13.15 -27.19
C ARG A 45 14.72 -12.04 -27.58
N ASP A 46 14.22 -10.95 -28.17
CA ASP A 46 15.04 -9.84 -28.66
C ASP A 46 15.09 -8.66 -27.66
N VAL A 47 14.33 -8.72 -26.55
CA VAL A 47 14.36 -7.70 -25.51
C VAL A 47 15.55 -7.93 -24.58
N ILE A 48 16.49 -6.97 -24.55
CA ILE A 48 17.73 -7.04 -23.76
C ILE A 48 17.72 -6.13 -22.52
N THR A 49 16.66 -5.34 -22.35
CA THR A 49 16.47 -4.51 -21.15
C THR A 49 15.79 -5.29 -20.00
N PRO A 50 16.03 -4.93 -18.71
CA PRO A 50 15.48 -5.68 -17.57
C PRO A 50 13.96 -5.46 -17.43
N VAL A 51 13.19 -6.47 -17.83
CA VAL A 51 11.72 -6.50 -17.79
C VAL A 51 11.20 -7.78 -17.15
N SER A 52 9.96 -7.76 -16.67
CA SER A 52 9.21 -8.95 -16.26
C SER A 52 7.78 -8.83 -16.75
N THR A 53 7.19 -9.89 -17.32
CA THR A 53 5.82 -9.87 -17.85
C THR A 53 4.97 -10.96 -17.21
N VAL A 54 3.75 -10.60 -16.82
CA VAL A 54 2.73 -11.50 -16.27
C VAL A 54 1.56 -11.55 -17.25
N LYS A 55 1.27 -12.72 -17.79
CA LYS A 55 0.08 -12.95 -18.66
C LYS A 55 -1.16 -13.13 -17.78
N VAL A 56 -1.85 -12.02 -17.46
CA VAL A 56 -2.97 -12.00 -16.51
C VAL A 56 -4.16 -12.81 -17.04
N LYS A 57 -4.43 -12.77 -18.33
CA LYS A 57 -5.51 -13.58 -18.94
C LYS A 57 -5.38 -15.06 -18.59
N ASN A 58 -4.18 -15.64 -18.74
CA ASN A 58 -3.92 -17.04 -18.41
C ASN A 58 -3.90 -17.29 -16.89
N LEU A 59 -3.47 -16.31 -16.13
CA LEU A 59 -3.42 -16.39 -14.66
C LEU A 59 -4.80 -16.46 -14.05
N LEU A 60 -5.77 -15.69 -14.54
CA LEU A 60 -7.14 -15.62 -14.02
C LEU A 60 -7.91 -16.96 -14.09
N GLU A 61 -7.50 -17.87 -14.96
CA GLU A 61 -8.10 -19.22 -15.05
C GLU A 61 -7.76 -20.09 -13.82
N LYS A 62 -6.71 -19.75 -13.09
CA LYS A 62 -6.25 -20.50 -11.91
C LYS A 62 -6.01 -19.66 -10.67
N ASN A 63 -6.11 -18.34 -10.77
CA ASN A 63 -5.87 -17.39 -9.67
C ASN A 63 -6.77 -16.17 -9.85
N TYR A 64 -7.98 -16.24 -9.35
CA TYR A 64 -8.89 -15.09 -9.32
C TYR A 64 -8.45 -14.09 -8.25
N ASN A 65 -8.36 -12.81 -8.61
CA ASN A 65 -8.08 -11.70 -7.70
C ASN A 65 -8.92 -10.47 -8.07
N THR A 66 -9.04 -9.53 -7.15
CA THR A 66 -9.89 -8.34 -7.27
C THR A 66 -9.10 -7.05 -7.53
N TYR A 67 -7.78 -7.09 -7.36
CA TYR A 67 -6.88 -5.96 -7.63
C TYR A 67 -5.74 -6.38 -8.55
N SER A 68 -5.46 -5.57 -9.56
CA SER A 68 -4.54 -5.91 -10.66
C SER A 68 -3.10 -6.16 -10.22
N LEU A 69 -2.62 -5.46 -9.20
CA LEU A 69 -1.23 -5.57 -8.71
C LEU A 69 -1.08 -6.40 -7.41
N ASP A 70 -2.13 -7.13 -7.00
CA ASP A 70 -2.11 -7.93 -5.77
C ASP A 70 -1.11 -9.09 -5.85
N ASN A 71 -0.23 -9.18 -4.84
CA ASN A 71 0.78 -10.24 -4.67
C ASN A 71 1.72 -10.45 -5.88
N MET A 72 1.96 -9.40 -6.68
CA MET A 72 2.81 -9.48 -7.87
C MET A 72 4.27 -9.85 -7.58
N GLN A 73 4.76 -9.71 -6.33
CA GLN A 73 6.08 -10.19 -5.93
C GLN A 73 6.27 -11.72 -6.03
N ALA A 74 5.17 -12.48 -6.13
CA ALA A 74 5.20 -13.92 -6.36
C ALA A 74 4.97 -14.28 -7.85
N LEU A 75 4.94 -13.30 -8.74
CA LEU A 75 4.66 -13.43 -10.18
C LEU A 75 5.66 -12.68 -11.05
N ALA A 76 6.31 -11.65 -10.52
CA ALA A 76 7.26 -10.80 -11.24
C ALA A 76 8.50 -10.49 -10.39
N ALA A 77 9.67 -10.80 -10.89
CA ALA A 77 10.93 -10.47 -10.25
C ALA A 77 11.15 -8.94 -10.23
N GLY A 78 11.72 -8.44 -9.14
CA GLY A 78 12.07 -7.02 -8.99
C GLY A 78 10.92 -6.09 -8.63
N TYR A 79 9.75 -6.64 -8.24
CA TYR A 79 8.59 -5.89 -7.76
C TYR A 79 8.16 -6.33 -6.35
N ASN A 80 7.94 -5.37 -5.45
CA ASN A 80 7.41 -5.57 -4.10
C ASN A 80 6.51 -4.40 -3.64
N GLY A 81 5.73 -3.85 -4.56
CA GLY A 81 5.04 -2.57 -4.40
C GLY A 81 5.77 -1.43 -5.10
N SER A 82 7.08 -1.56 -5.30
CA SER A 82 7.89 -0.68 -6.13
C SER A 82 8.90 -1.49 -6.98
N LEU A 83 9.36 -0.92 -8.09
CA LEU A 83 10.35 -1.55 -8.95
C LEU A 83 11.76 -1.27 -8.43
N TRP A 84 12.53 -2.33 -8.10
CA TRP A 84 13.87 -2.22 -7.54
C TRP A 84 13.95 -1.26 -6.34
N ASN A 85 12.85 -1.14 -5.57
CA ASN A 85 12.72 -0.20 -4.44
C ASN A 85 13.02 1.27 -4.81
N GLN A 86 12.75 1.68 -6.08
CA GLN A 86 12.99 3.05 -6.55
C GLN A 86 11.89 4.04 -6.10
N GLY A 87 10.80 3.57 -5.55
CA GLY A 87 9.60 4.34 -5.20
C GLY A 87 8.44 4.06 -6.17
N ASP A 88 7.46 4.95 -6.20
CA ASP A 88 6.22 4.76 -6.97
C ASP A 88 6.50 4.78 -8.47
N ALA A 89 6.23 3.65 -9.13
CA ALA A 89 6.38 3.51 -10.57
C ALA A 89 5.24 4.22 -11.32
N LEU A 90 5.53 4.68 -12.54
CA LEU A 90 4.52 5.20 -13.44
C LEU A 90 3.65 4.05 -13.96
N VAL A 91 2.36 4.06 -13.68
CA VAL A 91 1.40 3.09 -14.24
C VAL A 91 0.84 3.63 -15.54
N LEU A 92 0.90 2.82 -16.59
CA LEU A 92 0.33 3.11 -17.89
C LEU A 92 -0.70 2.03 -18.24
N ILE A 93 -1.94 2.43 -18.49
CA ILE A 93 -2.99 1.56 -19.03
C ILE A 93 -3.15 1.90 -20.51
N ASP A 94 -2.82 0.95 -21.38
CA ASP A 94 -2.78 1.12 -22.84
C ASP A 94 -1.95 2.34 -23.31
N GLY A 95 -0.86 2.64 -22.57
CA GLY A 95 0.05 3.74 -22.86
C GLY A 95 -0.31 5.08 -22.24
N VAL A 96 -1.44 5.21 -21.58
CA VAL A 96 -1.90 6.43 -20.91
C VAL A 96 -1.61 6.36 -19.40
N PRO A 97 -1.04 7.41 -18.77
CA PRO A 97 -0.84 7.47 -17.32
C PRO A 97 -2.17 7.44 -16.57
N ARG A 98 -2.46 6.32 -15.89
CA ARG A 98 -3.69 6.05 -15.15
C ARG A 98 -3.39 5.25 -13.88
N ASP A 99 -4.30 5.28 -12.91
CA ASP A 99 -4.19 4.49 -11.70
C ASP A 99 -4.54 3.01 -11.97
N ALA A 100 -3.76 2.07 -11.40
CA ALA A 100 -4.01 0.63 -11.51
C ALA A 100 -5.37 0.19 -10.93
N ASN A 101 -5.97 0.97 -10.02
CA ASN A 101 -7.32 0.76 -9.52
C ASN A 101 -8.41 0.97 -10.58
N ASN A 102 -8.10 1.64 -11.69
CA ASN A 102 -9.05 1.95 -12.76
C ASN A 102 -9.19 0.81 -13.78
N VAL A 103 -8.52 -0.32 -13.57
CA VAL A 103 -8.61 -1.51 -14.43
C VAL A 103 -8.82 -2.74 -13.57
N LEU A 104 -9.80 -3.56 -13.94
CA LEU A 104 -10.07 -4.83 -13.27
C LEU A 104 -9.16 -5.94 -13.84
N PRO A 105 -8.74 -6.93 -13.03
CA PRO A 105 -7.96 -8.05 -13.53
C PRO A 105 -8.61 -8.77 -14.71
N THR A 106 -9.94 -8.84 -14.75
CA THR A 106 -10.72 -9.44 -15.85
C THR A 106 -10.56 -8.70 -17.18
N GLU A 107 -10.18 -7.43 -17.17
CA GLU A 107 -9.97 -6.58 -18.35
C GLU A 107 -8.55 -6.67 -18.92
N ILE A 108 -7.60 -7.29 -18.19
CA ILE A 108 -6.18 -7.24 -18.48
C ILE A 108 -5.75 -8.46 -19.31
N GLU A 109 -5.01 -8.23 -20.39
CA GLU A 109 -4.29 -9.24 -21.15
C GLU A 109 -2.95 -9.56 -20.46
N ASP A 110 -2.10 -8.54 -20.28
CA ASP A 110 -0.80 -8.69 -19.62
C ASP A 110 -0.39 -7.45 -18.82
N ILE A 111 0.55 -7.64 -17.87
CA ILE A 111 1.24 -6.57 -17.14
C ILE A 111 2.74 -6.76 -17.35
N THR A 112 3.40 -5.72 -17.87
CA THR A 112 4.85 -5.69 -18.03
C THR A 112 5.48 -4.69 -17.08
N PHE A 113 6.43 -5.15 -16.28
CA PHE A 113 7.21 -4.39 -15.32
C PHE A 113 8.55 -3.98 -15.93
N LEU A 114 8.71 -2.71 -16.28
CA LEU A 114 9.94 -2.12 -16.82
C LEU A 114 10.76 -1.57 -15.65
N LYS A 115 11.81 -2.28 -15.25
CA LYS A 115 12.53 -2.06 -13.99
C LYS A 115 13.72 -1.12 -14.15
N GLY A 116 14.56 -1.40 -15.13
CA GLY A 116 15.80 -0.67 -15.37
C GLY A 116 15.60 0.69 -16.04
N ALA A 117 16.52 1.60 -15.80
CA ALA A 117 16.52 2.91 -16.45
C ALA A 117 16.58 2.82 -17.97
N SER A 118 17.26 1.81 -18.53
CA SER A 118 17.31 1.53 -19.98
C SER A 118 15.95 1.14 -20.56
N ALA A 119 15.12 0.43 -19.79
CA ALA A 119 13.78 0.03 -20.23
C ALA A 119 12.78 1.19 -20.22
N VAL A 120 13.04 2.26 -19.45
CA VAL A 120 12.08 3.35 -19.22
C VAL A 120 12.50 4.69 -19.81
N VAL A 121 13.69 4.82 -20.39
CA VAL A 121 14.25 6.10 -20.83
C VAL A 121 13.33 6.86 -21.80
N LEU A 122 12.62 6.18 -22.69
CA LEU A 122 11.70 6.78 -23.67
C LEU A 122 10.44 7.38 -23.04
N TYR A 123 10.08 6.98 -21.82
CA TYR A 123 8.90 7.49 -21.12
C TYR A 123 9.15 8.84 -20.42
N GLY A 124 10.38 9.35 -20.48
CA GLY A 124 10.75 10.67 -19.94
C GLY A 124 10.97 10.70 -18.44
N SER A 125 10.99 11.92 -17.88
CA SER A 125 11.31 12.14 -16.47
C SER A 125 10.33 11.46 -15.51
N ARG A 126 9.05 11.35 -15.87
CA ARG A 126 8.01 10.69 -15.06
C ARG A 126 8.25 9.20 -14.81
N ALA A 127 9.02 8.54 -15.67
CA ALA A 127 9.33 7.12 -15.57
C ALA A 127 10.60 6.81 -14.74
N ALA A 128 11.18 7.81 -14.10
CA ALA A 128 12.47 7.66 -13.42
C ALA A 128 12.46 6.60 -12.28
N LYS A 129 11.29 6.22 -11.77
CA LYS A 129 11.14 5.20 -10.72
C LYS A 129 10.67 3.84 -11.26
N GLY A 130 10.63 3.66 -12.60
CA GLY A 130 10.14 2.47 -13.28
C GLY A 130 8.76 2.68 -13.90
N VAL A 131 8.33 1.72 -14.72
CA VAL A 131 7.02 1.76 -15.40
C VAL A 131 6.32 0.41 -15.27
N ILE A 132 5.03 0.43 -15.00
CA ILE A 132 4.14 -0.72 -15.02
C ILE A 132 3.19 -0.52 -16.21
N LEU A 133 3.38 -1.33 -17.24
CA LEU A 133 2.52 -1.33 -18.43
C LEU A 133 1.40 -2.34 -18.24
N ILE A 134 0.16 -1.89 -18.22
CA ILE A 134 -1.03 -2.72 -18.20
C ILE A 134 -1.67 -2.65 -19.58
N THR A 135 -1.75 -3.80 -20.24
CA THR A 135 -2.38 -3.94 -21.55
C THR A 135 -3.76 -4.55 -21.35
N THR A 136 -4.79 -3.90 -21.87
CA THR A 136 -6.17 -4.41 -21.78
C THR A 136 -6.49 -5.35 -22.93
N LYS A 137 -7.45 -6.25 -22.70
CA LYS A 137 -7.92 -7.22 -23.71
C LYS A 137 -8.50 -6.50 -24.93
N ARG A 138 -8.35 -7.12 -26.10
CA ARG A 138 -8.83 -6.64 -27.39
C ARG A 138 -9.72 -7.66 -28.06
N GLY A 139 -10.62 -7.19 -28.93
CA GLY A 139 -11.41 -8.03 -29.80
C GLY A 139 -10.55 -8.80 -30.82
N LYS A 140 -11.15 -9.85 -31.38
CA LYS A 140 -10.54 -10.66 -32.44
C LYS A 140 -11.51 -10.84 -33.60
N VAL A 141 -10.97 -11.21 -34.75
CA VAL A 141 -11.80 -11.59 -35.93
C VAL A 141 -12.37 -13.00 -35.68
N GLU A 142 -13.44 -13.03 -34.89
CA GLU A 142 -14.14 -14.26 -34.50
C GLU A 142 -15.63 -13.97 -34.23
N PRO A 143 -16.51 -14.99 -34.26
CA PRO A 143 -17.89 -14.83 -33.80
C PRO A 143 -17.97 -14.31 -32.38
N LEU A 144 -19.07 -13.65 -32.04
CA LEU A 144 -19.32 -13.16 -30.70
C LEU A 144 -19.16 -14.29 -29.67
N LYS A 145 -18.24 -14.08 -28.73
CA LYS A 145 -18.01 -14.88 -27.55
C LYS A 145 -18.44 -14.08 -26.33
N ILE A 146 -19.27 -14.71 -25.50
CA ILE A 146 -19.73 -14.10 -24.24
C ILE A 146 -19.21 -14.97 -23.10
N SER A 147 -18.61 -14.33 -22.11
CA SER A 147 -18.30 -15.01 -20.85
C SER A 147 -18.84 -14.23 -19.67
N ALA A 148 -19.42 -14.94 -18.71
CA ALA A 148 -19.92 -14.38 -17.47
C ALA A 148 -19.23 -15.03 -16.27
N ARG A 149 -18.83 -14.22 -15.30
CA ARG A 149 -18.20 -14.68 -14.05
C ARG A 149 -18.99 -14.12 -12.87
N ALA A 150 -19.25 -14.95 -11.88
CA ALA A 150 -19.88 -14.55 -10.63
C ALA A 150 -19.08 -15.11 -9.44
N ASN A 151 -18.88 -14.30 -8.43
CA ASN A 151 -18.13 -14.65 -7.22
C ASN A 151 -18.89 -14.22 -5.98
N TYR A 152 -18.84 -15.06 -4.97
CA TYR A 152 -19.25 -14.75 -3.61
C TYR A 152 -18.06 -14.95 -2.68
N GLN A 153 -17.66 -13.89 -1.97
CA GLN A 153 -16.57 -13.89 -1.02
C GLN A 153 -17.08 -13.64 0.39
N MET A 154 -16.58 -14.43 1.32
CA MET A 154 -16.76 -14.27 2.75
C MET A 154 -15.39 -13.97 3.39
N SER A 155 -15.31 -12.89 4.16
CA SER A 155 -14.09 -12.48 4.86
C SER A 155 -14.28 -12.57 6.36
N VAL A 156 -13.26 -13.11 7.06
CA VAL A 156 -13.19 -13.21 8.52
C VAL A 156 -12.01 -12.38 9.03
N ALA A 157 -12.15 -11.76 10.20
CA ALA A 157 -11.06 -11.05 10.84
C ALA A 157 -9.90 -11.99 11.20
N LYS A 158 -8.66 -11.57 10.97
CA LYS A 158 -7.46 -12.33 11.40
C LYS A 158 -7.25 -12.26 12.89
N SER A 159 -7.36 -11.06 13.45
CA SER A 159 -7.14 -10.78 14.88
C SER A 159 -7.82 -9.46 15.25
N TYR A 160 -8.31 -9.37 16.46
CA TYR A 160 -8.72 -8.12 17.09
C TYR A 160 -7.74 -7.75 18.21
N PRO A 161 -7.57 -6.47 18.54
CA PRO A 161 -6.86 -6.03 19.74
C PRO A 161 -7.54 -6.58 21.01
N THR A 162 -6.74 -6.98 21.99
CA THR A 162 -7.22 -7.45 23.30
C THR A 162 -6.99 -6.37 24.35
N TYR A 163 -8.06 -5.88 24.95
CA TYR A 163 -8.00 -4.87 26.00
C TYR A 163 -8.47 -5.45 27.33
N LEU A 164 -8.00 -4.86 28.41
CA LEU A 164 -8.43 -5.21 29.76
C LEU A 164 -9.90 -4.85 29.98
N ASP A 165 -10.56 -5.57 30.86
CA ASP A 165 -11.89 -5.22 31.33
C ASP A 165 -11.86 -4.00 32.28
N GLY A 166 -13.06 -3.48 32.63
CA GLY A 166 -13.17 -2.28 33.45
C GLY A 166 -12.57 -2.42 34.84
N ALA A 167 -12.70 -3.57 35.48
CA ALA A 167 -12.16 -3.81 36.83
C ALA A 167 -10.62 -3.95 36.79
N GLN A 168 -10.11 -4.67 35.80
CA GLN A 168 -8.66 -4.78 35.56
C GLN A 168 -8.04 -3.41 35.22
N TYR A 169 -8.70 -2.65 34.35
CA TYR A 169 -8.27 -1.29 34.02
C TYR A 169 -8.16 -0.42 35.26
N MET A 170 -9.22 -0.34 36.06
CA MET A 170 -9.27 0.48 37.29
C MET A 170 -8.21 0.08 38.31
N THR A 171 -7.98 -1.24 38.45
CA THR A 171 -6.95 -1.77 39.36
C THR A 171 -5.55 -1.32 38.93
N LEU A 172 -5.21 -1.53 37.65
CA LEU A 172 -3.89 -1.19 37.15
C LEU A 172 -3.67 0.32 36.99
N TYR A 173 -4.75 1.06 36.75
CA TYR A 173 -4.68 2.52 36.73
C TYR A 173 -4.40 3.09 38.15
N ASN A 174 -5.05 2.55 39.18
CA ASN A 174 -4.71 2.87 40.59
C ASN A 174 -3.25 2.49 40.89
N GLN A 175 -2.73 1.39 40.36
CA GLN A 175 -1.31 1.04 40.49
C GLN A 175 -0.41 2.06 39.79
N ALA A 176 -0.79 2.52 38.58
CA ALA A 176 -0.05 3.58 37.88
C ALA A 176 -0.01 4.87 38.68
N LEU A 177 -1.14 5.26 39.31
CA LEU A 177 -1.20 6.40 40.22
C LEU A 177 -0.27 6.23 41.41
N ALA A 178 -0.29 5.06 42.04
CA ALA A 178 0.60 4.75 43.17
C ALA A 178 2.08 4.80 42.78
N ASN A 179 2.45 4.28 41.59
CA ASN A 179 3.80 4.39 41.01
C ASN A 179 4.23 5.85 40.83
N ASP A 180 3.28 6.73 40.54
CA ASP A 180 3.53 8.17 40.38
C ASP A 180 3.44 8.97 41.68
N GLY A 181 3.11 8.31 42.82
CA GLY A 181 2.96 8.93 44.10
C GLY A 181 1.63 9.69 44.29
N LEU A 182 0.61 9.31 43.50
CA LEU A 182 -0.72 9.92 43.50
C LEU A 182 -1.74 9.01 44.21
N SER A 183 -2.84 9.61 44.70
CA SER A 183 -3.93 8.87 45.33
C SER A 183 -4.73 8.06 44.33
N ALA A 184 -5.27 6.91 44.76
CA ALA A 184 -6.15 6.10 43.94
C ALA A 184 -7.38 6.88 43.44
N LYS A 185 -7.70 6.74 42.17
CA LYS A 185 -8.89 7.35 41.51
C LYS A 185 -10.16 6.51 41.75
N TYR A 186 -10.02 5.19 41.70
CA TYR A 186 -11.12 4.26 41.76
C TYR A 186 -11.19 3.58 43.13
N SER A 187 -12.38 3.55 43.73
CA SER A 187 -12.60 2.87 45.03
C SER A 187 -12.61 1.33 44.86
N ALA A 188 -12.37 0.62 45.95
CA ALA A 188 -12.49 -0.84 45.94
C ALA A 188 -13.94 -1.28 45.66
N GLU A 189 -14.93 -0.49 46.02
CA GLU A 189 -16.36 -0.72 45.78
C GLU A 189 -16.67 -0.60 44.27
N ASP A 190 -16.16 0.42 43.56
CA ASP A 190 -16.34 0.60 42.14
C ASP A 190 -15.72 -0.56 41.38
N ILE A 191 -14.50 -0.96 41.75
CA ILE A 191 -13.79 -2.09 41.12
C ILE A 191 -14.57 -3.40 41.31
N TYR A 192 -15.07 -3.65 42.54
CA TYR A 192 -15.86 -4.84 42.85
C TYR A 192 -17.18 -4.88 42.07
N ASN A 193 -17.94 -3.76 42.06
CA ASN A 193 -19.23 -3.68 41.38
C ASN A 193 -19.06 -3.83 39.85
N THR A 194 -17.99 -3.28 39.27
CA THR A 194 -17.66 -3.48 37.83
C THR A 194 -17.32 -4.92 37.55
N ALA A 195 -16.50 -5.58 38.39
CA ALA A 195 -16.12 -7.00 38.22
C ALA A 195 -17.33 -7.92 38.39
N ALA A 196 -18.19 -7.64 39.36
CA ALA A 196 -19.38 -8.43 39.65
C ALA A 196 -20.53 -8.19 38.63
N GLY A 197 -20.47 -7.09 37.84
CA GLY A 197 -21.54 -6.73 36.91
C GLY A 197 -22.86 -6.36 37.62
N THR A 198 -22.81 -5.81 38.84
CA THR A 198 -23.96 -5.51 39.70
C THR A 198 -24.99 -4.63 39.01
N ASN A 199 -24.53 -3.59 38.34
CA ASN A 199 -25.33 -2.73 37.45
C ASN A 199 -24.44 -2.23 36.31
N PRO A 200 -24.50 -2.86 35.12
CA PRO A 200 -23.58 -2.56 34.01
C PRO A 200 -23.80 -1.16 33.40
N TYR A 201 -24.87 -0.48 33.76
CA TYR A 201 -25.17 0.89 33.31
C TYR A 201 -24.62 1.94 34.27
N ARG A 202 -24.48 1.60 35.58
CA ARG A 202 -23.83 2.43 36.59
C ARG A 202 -22.32 2.17 36.67
N TYR A 203 -21.92 0.91 36.54
CA TYR A 203 -20.54 0.42 36.58
C TYR A 203 -20.20 -0.22 35.22
N PRO A 204 -20.04 0.58 34.17
CA PRO A 204 -19.85 0.04 32.80
C PRO A 204 -18.57 -0.78 32.68
N ASN A 205 -18.68 -1.89 31.94
CA ASN A 205 -17.58 -2.76 31.58
C ASN A 205 -17.71 -3.16 30.09
N GLN A 206 -17.46 -2.22 29.21
CA GLN A 206 -17.75 -2.37 27.79
C GLN A 206 -16.63 -3.06 27.05
N GLN A 207 -16.97 -4.13 26.33
CA GLN A 207 -16.07 -4.83 25.40
C GLN A 207 -16.51 -4.54 23.96
N PHE A 208 -15.69 -3.81 23.20
CA PHE A 208 -16.11 -3.27 21.91
C PHE A 208 -15.82 -4.20 20.72
N TYR A 209 -14.88 -5.16 20.88
CA TYR A 209 -14.53 -6.13 19.84
C TYR A 209 -15.27 -7.46 20.06
N ASN A 210 -16.60 -7.43 20.11
CA ASN A 210 -17.45 -8.58 20.37
C ASN A 210 -18.64 -8.66 19.40
N SER A 211 -19.47 -9.70 19.54
CA SER A 211 -20.63 -9.95 18.68
C SER A 211 -21.77 -8.93 18.86
N ASP A 212 -21.74 -8.10 19.88
CA ASP A 212 -22.76 -7.07 20.12
C ASP A 212 -22.66 -5.95 19.08
N TYR A 213 -21.45 -5.73 18.57
CA TYR A 213 -21.13 -4.66 17.62
C TYR A 213 -20.66 -5.17 16.27
N LEU A 214 -20.15 -6.41 16.19
CA LEU A 214 -19.45 -6.94 15.03
C LEU A 214 -20.01 -8.25 14.52
N ASN A 215 -20.25 -8.32 13.22
CA ASN A 215 -20.48 -9.57 12.51
C ASN A 215 -19.21 -10.43 12.51
N LYS A 216 -19.36 -11.75 12.58
CA LYS A 216 -18.23 -12.70 12.44
C LYS A 216 -17.60 -12.63 11.05
N THR A 217 -18.39 -12.26 10.05
CA THR A 217 -17.97 -12.22 8.64
C THR A 217 -18.52 -10.99 7.95
N LYS A 218 -17.81 -10.50 6.95
CA LYS A 218 -18.37 -9.60 5.94
C LYS A 218 -18.39 -10.29 4.58
N SER A 219 -19.35 -9.94 3.74
CA SER A 219 -19.53 -10.53 2.43
C SER A 219 -19.22 -9.54 1.31
N ARG A 220 -18.76 -10.10 0.18
CA ARG A 220 -18.63 -9.39 -1.08
C ARG A 220 -19.16 -10.30 -2.20
N TYR A 221 -19.88 -9.72 -3.11
CA TYR A 221 -20.23 -10.38 -4.37
C TYR A 221 -19.80 -9.51 -5.53
N ASP A 222 -19.31 -10.13 -6.58
CA ASP A 222 -18.98 -9.49 -7.83
C ASP A 222 -19.45 -10.32 -9.03
N VAL A 223 -19.86 -9.61 -10.07
CA VAL A 223 -20.33 -10.18 -11.32
C VAL A 223 -19.67 -9.43 -12.47
N THR A 224 -19.17 -10.18 -13.44
CA THR A 224 -18.53 -9.62 -14.65
C THR A 224 -19.10 -10.32 -15.88
N ALA A 225 -19.41 -9.53 -16.91
CA ALA A 225 -19.75 -10.03 -18.24
C ALA A 225 -18.78 -9.47 -19.26
N GLU A 226 -18.20 -10.34 -20.05
CA GLU A 226 -17.24 -10.00 -21.12
C GLU A 226 -17.84 -10.39 -22.49
N PHE A 227 -17.68 -9.51 -23.47
CA PHE A 227 -18.13 -9.67 -24.84
C PHE A 227 -16.93 -9.42 -25.75
N GLU A 228 -16.55 -10.42 -26.54
CA GLU A 228 -15.39 -10.39 -27.43
C GLU A 228 -15.80 -10.90 -28.81
N GLY A 229 -15.33 -10.23 -29.87
CA GLY A 229 -15.59 -10.66 -31.23
C GLY A 229 -15.36 -9.59 -32.27
N GLY A 230 -15.80 -9.86 -33.49
CA GLY A 230 -15.73 -8.86 -34.55
C GLY A 230 -15.44 -9.46 -35.94
N GLY A 231 -15.46 -8.58 -36.93
CA GLY A 231 -15.14 -8.88 -38.32
C GLY A 231 -13.80 -8.28 -38.77
N LYS A 232 -13.50 -8.37 -40.05
CA LYS A 232 -12.26 -7.81 -40.61
C LYS A 232 -12.16 -6.28 -40.51
N PHE A 233 -13.32 -5.57 -40.50
CA PHE A 233 -13.36 -4.12 -40.40
C PHE A 233 -13.29 -3.61 -38.97
N ALA A 234 -13.97 -4.27 -38.04
CA ALA A 234 -14.03 -3.86 -36.64
C ALA A 234 -13.98 -5.09 -35.72
N GLN A 235 -13.15 -5.02 -34.68
CA GLN A 235 -13.10 -5.97 -33.58
C GLN A 235 -13.40 -5.21 -32.28
N PHE A 236 -14.08 -5.87 -31.36
CA PHE A 236 -14.45 -5.23 -30.10
C PHE A 236 -14.27 -6.18 -28.91
N TYR A 237 -13.92 -5.59 -27.79
CA TYR A 237 -13.94 -6.17 -26.45
C TYR A 237 -14.74 -5.23 -25.54
N THR A 238 -15.70 -5.79 -24.80
CA THR A 238 -16.47 -5.03 -23.79
C THR A 238 -16.50 -5.81 -22.49
N ASN A 239 -16.31 -5.10 -21.38
CA ASN A 239 -16.43 -5.65 -20.03
C ASN A 239 -17.42 -4.81 -19.24
N VAL A 240 -18.38 -5.48 -18.60
CA VAL A 240 -19.32 -4.87 -17.65
C VAL A 240 -19.18 -5.61 -16.34
N SER A 241 -18.84 -4.91 -15.28
CA SER A 241 -18.65 -5.51 -13.96
C SER A 241 -19.28 -4.67 -12.86
N TYR A 242 -19.81 -5.37 -11.87
CA TYR A 242 -20.36 -4.79 -10.65
C TYR A 242 -19.90 -5.58 -9.44
N TYR A 243 -19.50 -4.88 -8.38
CA TYR A 243 -19.34 -5.51 -7.08
C TYR A 243 -19.98 -4.69 -5.96
N ARG A 244 -20.35 -5.39 -4.89
CA ARG A 244 -20.74 -4.79 -3.62
C ARG A 244 -20.12 -5.56 -2.47
N GLU A 245 -19.53 -4.82 -1.52
CA GLU A 245 -18.90 -5.33 -0.31
C GLU A 245 -19.54 -4.66 0.91
N GLY A 246 -19.93 -5.46 1.91
CA GLY A 246 -20.46 -4.99 3.19
C GLY A 246 -19.36 -4.75 4.23
N ASP A 247 -19.78 -4.50 5.48
CA ASP A 247 -18.90 -4.21 6.61
C ASP A 247 -19.06 -5.25 7.74
N PHE A 248 -18.14 -5.21 8.71
CA PHE A 248 -18.25 -5.99 9.95
C PHE A 248 -19.24 -5.39 10.95
N LEU A 249 -19.56 -4.12 10.87
CA LEU A 249 -20.47 -3.44 11.81
C LEU A 249 -21.89 -4.00 11.71
N ASN A 250 -22.51 -4.33 12.85
CA ASN A 250 -23.83 -4.97 12.88
C ASN A 250 -24.91 -4.16 13.61
N PHE A 251 -24.64 -2.91 13.98
CA PHE A 251 -25.55 -2.08 14.76
C PHE A 251 -25.69 -0.67 14.17
N GLY A 252 -26.75 0.03 14.51
CA GLY A 252 -27.04 1.38 14.03
C GLY A 252 -26.95 1.53 12.52
N GLU A 253 -26.47 2.67 12.06
CA GLU A 253 -26.21 2.95 10.64
C GLU A 253 -25.07 2.09 10.07
N GLY A 254 -24.17 1.57 10.90
CA GLY A 254 -23.10 0.68 10.49
C GLY A 254 -23.56 -0.59 9.75
N LYS A 255 -24.81 -1.06 9.98
CA LYS A 255 -25.41 -2.16 9.21
C LYS A 255 -25.58 -1.86 7.73
N ASN A 256 -25.68 -0.57 7.41
CA ASN A 256 -25.93 -0.06 6.07
C ASN A 256 -24.61 0.28 5.35
N ASN A 257 -23.45 0.14 6.02
CA ASN A 257 -22.15 0.40 5.42
C ASN A 257 -21.92 -0.54 4.23
N TYR A 258 -21.56 0.04 3.10
CA TYR A 258 -21.18 -0.73 1.92
C TYR A 258 -20.23 0.07 1.02
N THR A 259 -19.53 -0.68 0.19
CA THR A 259 -18.77 -0.16 -0.95
C THR A 259 -19.28 -0.85 -2.21
N ASP A 260 -19.62 -0.09 -3.24
CA ASP A 260 -19.96 -0.66 -4.54
C ASP A 260 -19.26 0.05 -5.71
N ARG A 261 -19.14 -0.69 -6.81
CA ARG A 261 -18.51 -0.19 -8.03
C ARG A 261 -19.18 -0.82 -9.24
N LEU A 262 -19.56 0.04 -10.17
CA LEU A 262 -19.92 -0.33 -11.53
C LEU A 262 -18.78 0.12 -12.46
N ASN A 263 -18.33 -0.79 -13.33
CA ASN A 263 -17.31 -0.49 -14.34
C ASN A 263 -17.77 -0.99 -15.70
N VAL A 264 -17.61 -0.14 -16.73
CA VAL A 264 -17.91 -0.47 -18.13
C VAL A 264 -16.72 -0.06 -18.98
N ARG A 265 -16.08 -1.02 -19.63
CA ARG A 265 -14.99 -0.81 -20.59
C ARG A 265 -15.41 -1.27 -21.98
N GLY A 266 -15.06 -0.48 -22.99
CA GLY A 266 -15.17 -0.85 -24.41
C GLY A 266 -13.89 -0.53 -25.14
N ASN A 267 -13.32 -1.50 -25.83
CA ASN A 267 -12.16 -1.37 -26.71
C ASN A 267 -12.57 -1.79 -28.10
N ILE A 268 -12.38 -0.93 -29.09
CA ILE A 268 -12.71 -1.17 -30.49
C ILE A 268 -11.47 -0.92 -31.34
N ASP A 269 -11.10 -1.92 -32.12
CA ASP A 269 -10.06 -1.84 -33.13
C ASP A 269 -10.71 -1.78 -34.52
N LEU A 270 -10.26 -0.85 -35.37
CA LEU A 270 -10.81 -0.56 -36.68
C LEU A 270 -9.75 -0.73 -37.77
N GLN A 271 -10.05 -1.51 -38.80
CA GLN A 271 -9.26 -1.56 -40.03
C GLN A 271 -9.88 -0.60 -41.03
N LEU A 272 -9.37 0.62 -41.13
CA LEU A 272 -9.94 1.69 -41.96
C LEU A 272 -9.62 1.52 -43.44
N ALA A 273 -8.39 1.05 -43.74
CA ALA A 273 -7.88 0.71 -45.06
C ALA A 273 -6.74 -0.29 -44.90
N ASP A 274 -6.24 -0.87 -45.96
CA ASP A 274 -5.10 -1.81 -45.90
C ASP A 274 -3.83 -1.19 -45.29
N TRP A 275 -3.68 0.13 -45.43
CA TRP A 275 -2.58 0.91 -44.89
C TRP A 275 -2.91 1.74 -43.66
N ALA A 276 -4.15 1.68 -43.14
CA ALA A 276 -4.61 2.49 -42.02
C ALA A 276 -5.48 1.70 -41.05
N SER A 277 -5.11 1.70 -39.79
CA SER A 277 -5.91 1.15 -38.68
C SER A 277 -6.09 2.21 -37.59
N GLY A 278 -7.12 2.06 -36.79
CA GLY A 278 -7.38 2.94 -35.65
C GLY A 278 -7.97 2.18 -34.49
N TRP A 279 -8.07 2.84 -33.36
CA TRP A 279 -8.74 2.28 -32.17
C TRP A 279 -9.47 3.36 -31.38
N VAL A 280 -10.45 2.94 -30.65
CA VAL A 280 -11.19 3.76 -29.65
C VAL A 280 -11.34 2.93 -28.39
N ASN A 281 -10.89 3.47 -27.26
CA ASN A 281 -11.05 2.90 -25.95
C ASN A 281 -11.84 3.84 -25.06
N ALA A 282 -12.81 3.30 -24.34
CA ALA A 282 -13.58 4.04 -23.35
C ALA A 282 -13.73 3.21 -22.07
N ASN A 283 -13.62 3.85 -20.94
CA ASN A 283 -13.90 3.24 -19.65
C ASN A 283 -14.67 4.22 -18.77
N ALA A 284 -15.78 3.77 -18.19
CA ALA A 284 -16.56 4.51 -17.22
C ALA A 284 -16.63 3.71 -15.91
N THR A 285 -16.27 4.38 -14.81
CA THR A 285 -16.34 3.80 -13.48
C THR A 285 -17.18 4.68 -12.58
N TYR A 286 -18.13 4.07 -11.89
CA TYR A 286 -18.93 4.68 -10.85
C TYR A 286 -18.69 3.92 -9.55
N TYR A 287 -18.27 4.65 -8.50
CA TYR A 287 -17.89 4.09 -7.21
C TYR A 287 -18.60 4.83 -6.08
N ASN A 288 -19.20 4.10 -5.16
CA ASN A 288 -19.80 4.63 -3.93
C ASN A 288 -19.25 3.90 -2.71
N GLN A 289 -19.04 4.67 -1.65
CA GLN A 289 -18.80 4.15 -0.32
C GLN A 289 -19.75 4.85 0.64
N HIS A 290 -20.71 4.10 1.15
CA HIS A 290 -21.65 4.57 2.16
C HIS A 290 -21.18 4.15 3.53
N GLY A 291 -21.21 5.06 4.50
CA GLY A 291 -20.79 4.82 5.88
C GLY A 291 -21.52 5.68 6.89
N SER A 292 -21.59 5.22 8.12
CA SER A 292 -22.06 6.01 9.28
C SER A 292 -21.12 7.19 9.55
N ASN A 293 -21.65 8.24 10.18
CA ASN A 293 -20.85 9.37 10.69
C ASN A 293 -20.19 9.03 12.04
N SER A 294 -19.67 7.82 12.20
CA SER A 294 -19.06 7.34 13.45
C SER A 294 -17.63 6.85 13.22
N GLU A 295 -16.72 7.22 14.11
CA GLU A 295 -15.34 6.70 14.16
C GLU A 295 -15.24 5.45 15.06
N PHE A 296 -16.10 4.46 14.85
CA PHE A 296 -16.21 3.27 15.71
C PHE A 296 -14.86 2.59 15.98
N TRP A 297 -14.06 2.31 14.94
CA TRP A 297 -12.81 1.56 15.10
C TRP A 297 -11.79 2.29 15.99
N LYS A 298 -11.72 3.61 15.87
CA LYS A 298 -10.90 4.45 16.74
C LYS A 298 -11.43 4.46 18.18
N ALA A 299 -12.74 4.61 18.35
CA ALA A 299 -13.37 4.56 19.67
C ALA A 299 -13.19 3.18 20.33
N ALA A 300 -13.34 2.10 19.58
CA ALA A 300 -13.14 0.74 20.09
C ALA A 300 -11.73 0.51 20.65
N SER A 301 -10.71 1.18 20.13
CA SER A 301 -9.31 1.09 20.58
C SER A 301 -8.93 2.12 21.65
N THR A 302 -9.66 3.22 21.77
CA THR A 302 -9.28 4.33 22.67
C THR A 302 -10.23 4.52 23.86
N LEU A 303 -11.53 4.23 23.70
CA LEU A 303 -12.51 4.42 24.76
C LEU A 303 -12.34 3.35 25.86
N ARG A 304 -12.09 3.80 27.07
CA ARG A 304 -11.90 2.93 28.25
C ARG A 304 -13.18 2.13 28.56
N PRO A 305 -13.07 0.88 29.01
CA PRO A 305 -14.23 0.00 29.22
C PRO A 305 -15.18 0.49 30.33
N ASN A 306 -14.66 1.25 31.30
CA ASN A 306 -15.44 1.79 32.44
C ASN A 306 -15.90 3.24 32.23
N ARG A 307 -15.76 3.81 31.02
CA ARG A 307 -15.92 5.24 30.77
C ARG A 307 -17.39 5.69 30.66
N VAL A 308 -18.16 4.96 29.84
CA VAL A 308 -19.54 5.29 29.52
C VAL A 308 -20.36 4.02 29.27
N ALA A 309 -21.62 4.01 29.68
CA ALA A 309 -22.63 3.08 29.22
C ALA A 309 -23.35 3.73 28.01
N PRO A 310 -23.10 3.27 26.77
CA PRO A 310 -23.63 3.98 25.59
C PRO A 310 -25.16 3.90 25.47
N PHE A 311 -25.77 2.88 26.07
CA PHE A 311 -27.22 2.67 26.08
C PHE A 311 -27.71 2.37 27.49
N ILE A 312 -28.68 3.13 27.95
CA ILE A 312 -29.25 3.00 29.30
C ILE A 312 -30.76 2.69 29.21
N PRO A 313 -31.25 1.62 29.87
CA PRO A 313 -32.67 1.27 29.80
C PRO A 313 -33.57 2.32 30.44
N LEU A 314 -34.70 2.66 29.80
CA LEU A 314 -35.71 3.51 30.38
C LEU A 314 -36.30 2.95 31.71
N SER A 315 -36.29 1.63 31.87
CA SER A 315 -36.82 0.93 33.03
C SER A 315 -36.11 1.25 34.35
N TYR A 316 -34.96 1.89 34.33
CA TYR A 316 -34.25 2.38 35.53
C TYR A 316 -34.73 3.75 36.01
N ILE A 317 -35.51 4.48 35.19
CA ILE A 317 -36.07 5.77 35.61
C ILE A 317 -37.28 5.49 36.52
N ASP A 318 -37.40 6.24 37.61
CA ASP A 318 -38.58 6.16 38.50
C ASP A 318 -39.84 6.53 37.69
N PRO A 319 -40.85 5.65 37.60
CA PRO A 319 -42.09 5.95 36.90
C PRO A 319 -42.82 7.22 37.42
N MET A 320 -42.49 7.66 38.61
CA MET A 320 -43.05 8.91 39.24
C MET A 320 -42.23 10.15 38.84
N ASP A 321 -41.04 10.01 38.25
CA ASP A 321 -40.24 11.13 37.75
C ASP A 321 -40.71 11.56 36.36
N ALA A 322 -41.85 12.27 36.34
CA ALA A 322 -42.43 12.75 35.09
C ALA A 322 -41.49 13.68 34.30
N ASN A 323 -40.59 14.38 34.99
CA ASN A 323 -39.68 15.33 34.33
C ASN A 323 -38.58 14.58 33.54
N SER A 324 -37.90 13.62 34.14
CA SER A 324 -36.89 12.80 33.46
C SER A 324 -37.53 11.97 32.35
N LEU A 325 -38.69 11.39 32.57
CA LEU A 325 -39.42 10.65 31.52
C LEU A 325 -39.84 11.54 30.36
N ALA A 326 -40.33 12.75 30.62
CA ALA A 326 -40.69 13.69 29.56
C ALA A 326 -39.46 14.13 28.76
N LEU A 327 -38.35 14.42 29.44
CA LEU A 327 -37.11 14.83 28.77
C LEU A 327 -36.62 13.77 27.81
N ILE A 328 -36.57 12.50 28.22
CA ILE A 328 -36.09 11.40 27.39
C ILE A 328 -37.12 11.01 26.33
N ASN A 329 -38.41 10.93 26.64
CA ASN A 329 -39.47 10.60 25.68
C ASN A 329 -39.62 11.64 24.56
N ASN A 330 -39.16 12.87 24.77
CA ASN A 330 -39.07 13.88 23.72
C ASN A 330 -37.88 13.67 22.80
N SER A 331 -36.92 12.81 23.21
CA SER A 331 -35.79 12.45 22.34
C SER A 331 -36.27 11.58 21.16
N ARG A 332 -35.73 11.82 19.98
CA ARG A 332 -35.98 11.04 18.77
C ARG A 332 -35.20 9.74 18.71
N ASN A 333 -34.18 9.57 19.55
CA ASN A 333 -33.21 8.49 19.52
C ASN A 333 -33.45 7.45 20.63
N ILE A 334 -34.70 7.03 20.80
CA ILE A 334 -35.05 5.87 21.65
C ILE A 334 -34.84 4.60 20.84
N ILE A 335 -33.94 3.76 21.34
CA ILE A 335 -33.55 2.50 20.67
C ILE A 335 -34.34 1.35 21.28
N THR A 336 -35.11 0.65 20.45
CA THR A 336 -35.87 -0.53 20.90
C THR A 336 -35.10 -1.80 20.56
N ASN A 337 -34.86 -2.64 21.56
CA ASN A 337 -34.18 -3.94 21.46
C ASN A 337 -32.82 -3.83 20.74
N PRO A 338 -31.86 -3.04 21.23
CA PRO A 338 -30.55 -2.97 20.63
C PRO A 338 -29.85 -4.33 20.65
N VAL A 339 -29.00 -4.60 19.66
CA VAL A 339 -28.25 -5.85 19.55
C VAL A 339 -27.37 -6.04 20.79
N GLY A 340 -27.29 -7.25 21.34
CA GLY A 340 -26.48 -7.61 22.49
C GLY A 340 -27.01 -7.15 23.87
N LEU A 341 -28.15 -6.48 23.92
CA LEU A 341 -28.78 -6.03 25.17
C LEU A 341 -30.14 -6.70 25.41
N PRO A 342 -30.62 -6.80 26.66
CA PRO A 342 -31.94 -7.28 26.97
C PRO A 342 -33.03 -6.54 26.20
N ALA A 343 -34.16 -7.22 25.94
CA ALA A 343 -35.31 -6.60 25.27
C ALA A 343 -35.83 -5.42 26.11
N GLY A 344 -36.05 -4.27 25.44
CA GLY A 344 -36.52 -3.04 26.10
C GLY A 344 -36.26 -1.80 25.28
N GLN A 345 -36.55 -0.65 25.86
CA GLN A 345 -36.25 0.66 25.30
C GLN A 345 -35.06 1.28 26.02
N TYR A 346 -34.20 1.88 25.26
CA TYR A 346 -32.93 2.45 25.71
C TYR A 346 -32.79 3.88 25.19
N PHE A 347 -32.18 4.74 25.97
CA PHE A 347 -31.73 6.04 25.51
C PHE A 347 -30.21 6.10 25.43
N LEU A 348 -29.69 7.09 24.69
CA LEU A 348 -28.25 7.27 24.47
C LEU A 348 -27.62 7.84 25.75
N GLY A 349 -26.75 7.04 26.39
CA GLY A 349 -26.03 7.39 27.59
C GLY A 349 -24.82 8.29 27.33
N ALA A 350 -24.54 9.19 28.28
CA ALA A 350 -23.41 10.10 28.24
C ALA A 350 -22.86 10.34 29.66
N THR A 351 -21.70 10.97 29.71
CA THR A 351 -21.11 11.55 30.93
C THR A 351 -20.79 13.01 30.68
N GLN A 352 -20.47 13.75 31.71
CA GLN A 352 -20.06 15.15 31.56
C GLN A 352 -18.79 15.29 30.71
N GLU A 353 -17.90 14.31 30.78
CA GLU A 353 -16.64 14.27 30.01
C GLU A 353 -16.84 13.73 28.58
N ASP A 354 -17.79 12.81 28.40
CA ASP A 354 -18.14 12.19 27.10
C ASP A 354 -19.60 12.47 26.77
N GLN A 355 -19.89 13.70 26.36
CA GLN A 355 -21.25 14.17 26.01
C GLN A 355 -21.73 13.55 24.69
N THR A 356 -20.82 13.10 23.82
CA THR A 356 -21.09 12.28 22.66
C THR A 356 -20.11 11.11 22.63
N ASN A 357 -20.44 10.04 21.92
CA ASN A 357 -19.55 8.90 21.73
C ASN A 357 -19.86 8.18 20.41
N ALA A 358 -18.88 7.46 19.88
CA ALA A 358 -19.01 6.78 18.58
C ALA A 358 -20.15 5.75 18.51
N PHE A 359 -20.65 5.24 19.64
CA PHE A 359 -21.79 4.30 19.69
C PHE A 359 -23.11 5.05 19.54
N ALA A 360 -23.24 6.21 20.18
CA ALA A 360 -24.36 7.10 19.97
C ALA A 360 -24.37 7.67 18.54
N ASP A 361 -23.21 8.08 18.01
CA ASP A 361 -23.05 8.53 16.63
C ASP A 361 -23.57 7.51 15.63
N MET A 362 -23.32 6.23 15.88
CA MET A 362 -23.75 5.13 15.01
C MET A 362 -25.27 5.07 14.85
N TYR A 363 -26.03 5.53 15.81
CA TYR A 363 -27.51 5.56 15.76
C TYR A 363 -28.08 6.92 15.36
N ALA A 364 -27.38 8.01 15.64
CA ALA A 364 -28.01 9.31 15.68
C ALA A 364 -27.32 10.42 14.88
N ALA A 365 -26.03 10.24 14.51
CA ALA A 365 -25.27 11.29 13.82
C ALA A 365 -25.50 11.34 12.29
N GLY A 366 -26.30 10.40 11.75
CA GLY A 366 -26.53 10.30 10.32
C GLY A 366 -25.46 9.52 9.57
N TYR A 367 -25.29 9.80 8.28
CA TYR A 367 -24.43 9.04 7.39
C TYR A 367 -23.68 9.92 6.39
N ASN A 368 -22.69 9.35 5.76
CA ASN A 368 -22.00 9.95 4.62
C ASN A 368 -21.88 8.96 3.45
N THR A 369 -21.79 9.51 2.25
CA THR A 369 -21.54 8.75 1.03
C THR A 369 -20.47 9.44 0.21
N TRP A 370 -19.32 8.80 0.09
CA TRP A 370 -18.29 9.22 -0.85
C TRP A 370 -18.58 8.63 -2.23
N THR A 371 -18.62 9.47 -3.24
CA THR A 371 -18.90 9.10 -4.63
C THR A 371 -17.72 9.50 -5.51
N SER A 372 -17.28 8.59 -6.39
CA SER A 372 -16.32 8.88 -7.45
C SER A 372 -16.88 8.46 -8.81
N ARG A 373 -16.72 9.34 -9.79
CA ARG A 373 -17.10 9.11 -11.18
C ARG A 373 -15.87 9.35 -12.05
N GLN A 374 -15.56 8.39 -12.90
CA GLN A 374 -14.40 8.45 -13.75
C GLN A 374 -14.79 8.09 -15.17
N MET A 375 -14.33 8.89 -16.12
CA MET A 375 -14.41 8.63 -17.55
C MET A 375 -13.00 8.69 -18.13
N GLN A 376 -12.62 7.67 -18.85
CA GLN A 376 -11.34 7.55 -19.53
C GLN A 376 -11.62 7.30 -21.01
N PHE A 377 -10.98 8.04 -21.86
CA PHE A 377 -11.14 7.92 -23.29
C PHE A 377 -9.79 8.08 -23.97
N ASP A 378 -9.46 7.17 -24.86
CA ASP A 378 -8.35 7.35 -25.76
C ASP A 378 -8.68 6.82 -27.16
N THR A 379 -8.09 7.46 -28.15
CA THR A 379 -8.23 7.08 -29.55
C THR A 379 -6.91 7.31 -30.27
N GLY A 380 -6.68 6.52 -31.31
CA GLY A 380 -5.50 6.68 -32.13
C GLY A 380 -5.63 6.05 -33.51
N VAL A 381 -4.66 6.38 -34.32
CA VAL A 381 -4.54 5.83 -35.68
C VAL A 381 -3.11 5.39 -35.91
N LYS A 382 -2.96 4.33 -36.70
CA LYS A 382 -1.69 3.83 -37.20
C LYS A 382 -1.73 3.74 -38.71
N PHE A 383 -0.70 4.26 -39.35
CA PHE A 383 -0.48 4.23 -40.78
C PHE A 383 0.71 3.35 -41.14
N ASP A 384 0.52 2.42 -42.03
CA ASP A 384 1.62 1.69 -42.69
C ASP A 384 2.16 2.56 -43.82
N LEU A 385 3.39 2.99 -43.68
CA LEU A 385 4.10 3.85 -44.63
C LEU A 385 5.12 3.04 -45.45
N SER A 386 4.93 1.72 -45.56
CA SER A 386 5.83 0.82 -46.31
C SER A 386 5.91 1.15 -47.78
N SER A 387 4.95 1.88 -48.34
CA SER A 387 4.99 2.43 -49.69
C SER A 387 6.05 3.54 -49.89
N VAL A 388 6.39 4.27 -48.80
CA VAL A 388 7.42 5.32 -48.75
C VAL A 388 8.79 4.70 -48.40
N LEU A 389 8.81 3.86 -47.33
CA LEU A 389 10.01 3.17 -46.88
C LEU A 389 9.57 1.84 -46.26
N LYS A 390 10.03 0.72 -46.84
CA LYS A 390 9.67 -0.62 -46.37
C LYS A 390 9.92 -0.79 -44.88
N GLY A 391 8.87 -1.11 -44.12
CA GLY A 391 8.91 -1.29 -42.67
C GLY A 391 8.72 -0.02 -41.84
N LEU A 392 8.43 1.11 -42.46
CA LEU A 392 8.08 2.37 -41.75
C LEU A 392 6.59 2.38 -41.40
N SER A 393 6.26 2.80 -40.22
CA SER A 393 4.88 3.13 -39.80
C SER A 393 4.83 4.39 -38.95
N PHE A 394 3.68 5.04 -38.94
CA PHE A 394 3.41 6.18 -38.04
C PHE A 394 2.18 5.87 -37.20
N LYS A 395 2.26 6.18 -35.90
CA LYS A 395 1.15 6.02 -34.96
C LYS A 395 0.98 7.31 -34.15
N THR A 396 -0.26 7.73 -33.95
CA THR A 396 -0.57 8.81 -33.01
C THR A 396 -1.76 8.45 -32.16
N MET A 397 -1.76 8.92 -30.92
CA MET A 397 -2.81 8.68 -29.92
C MET A 397 -3.09 9.96 -29.16
N PHE A 398 -4.36 10.17 -28.84
CA PHE A 398 -4.83 11.22 -27.95
C PHE A 398 -5.72 10.63 -26.87
N ALA A 399 -5.54 11.07 -25.62
CA ALA A 399 -6.32 10.62 -24.47
C ALA A 399 -6.86 11.80 -23.65
N VAL A 400 -8.09 11.66 -23.19
CA VAL A 400 -8.77 12.58 -22.27
C VAL A 400 -9.40 11.78 -21.16
N ASP A 401 -8.95 11.99 -19.93
CA ASP A 401 -9.56 11.39 -18.76
C ASP A 401 -10.13 12.47 -17.85
N TYR A 402 -11.29 12.21 -17.29
CA TYR A 402 -11.97 13.10 -16.36
C TYR A 402 -12.46 12.32 -15.16
N SER A 403 -12.18 12.80 -13.95
CA SER A 403 -12.69 12.22 -12.73
C SER A 403 -13.20 13.29 -11.77
N THR A 404 -14.31 12.99 -11.10
CA THR A 404 -14.83 13.78 -9.98
C THR A 404 -15.03 12.89 -8.78
N SER A 405 -14.80 13.43 -7.59
CA SER A 405 -15.20 12.80 -6.35
C SER A 405 -15.74 13.84 -5.38
N TYR A 406 -16.67 13.45 -4.55
CA TYR A 406 -17.24 14.28 -3.49
C TYR A 406 -17.86 13.41 -2.40
N THR A 407 -18.04 13.99 -1.22
CA THR A 407 -18.75 13.37 -0.11
C THR A 407 -20.07 14.11 0.10
N THR A 408 -21.18 13.38 0.11
CA THR A 408 -22.46 13.90 0.63
C THR A 408 -22.67 13.36 2.03
N SER A 409 -23.07 14.21 2.96
CA SER A 409 -23.36 13.81 4.34
C SER A 409 -24.66 14.39 4.84
N LEU A 410 -25.40 13.55 5.55
CA LEU A 410 -26.49 13.94 6.42
C LEU A 410 -25.92 14.00 7.83
N ASN A 411 -25.77 15.19 8.39
CA ASN A 411 -25.18 15.41 9.70
C ASN A 411 -26.28 15.85 10.67
N ASP A 412 -26.77 14.91 11.47
CA ASP A 412 -27.76 15.17 12.50
C ASP A 412 -27.10 15.51 13.83
N SER A 413 -27.66 16.50 14.52
CA SER A 413 -27.37 16.70 15.94
C SER A 413 -28.32 15.85 16.76
N TYR A 414 -27.87 15.35 17.90
CA TYR A 414 -28.67 14.47 18.73
C TYR A 414 -28.45 14.74 20.21
N ALA A 415 -29.47 14.40 21.01
CA ALA A 415 -29.43 14.46 22.48
C ALA A 415 -28.85 13.16 23.04
N THR A 416 -28.00 13.30 24.06
CA THR A 416 -27.54 12.22 24.94
C THR A 416 -27.84 12.57 26.38
N PHE A 417 -27.80 11.58 27.25
CA PHE A 417 -28.26 11.76 28.61
C PHE A 417 -27.26 11.22 29.64
N GLY A 418 -26.76 12.11 30.49
CA GLY A 418 -26.06 11.76 31.72
C GLY A 418 -27.05 11.43 32.84
N VAL A 419 -26.72 10.45 33.66
CA VAL A 419 -27.61 9.99 34.74
C VAL A 419 -26.93 10.02 36.11
N ASN A 420 -27.67 10.44 37.17
CA ASN A 420 -27.27 10.29 38.55
C ASN A 420 -28.02 9.12 39.16
N TRP A 421 -27.26 8.16 39.68
CA TRP A 421 -27.81 6.96 40.28
C TRP A 421 -28.16 7.20 41.76
N THR A 422 -29.30 6.74 42.20
CA THR A 422 -29.74 6.73 43.59
C THR A 422 -30.24 5.33 43.97
N GLN A 423 -30.49 5.15 45.27
CA GLN A 423 -31.05 3.91 45.80
C GLN A 423 -32.42 4.18 46.36
N PHE A 424 -33.43 3.44 45.92
CA PHE A 424 -34.80 3.51 46.43
C PHE A 424 -35.31 2.09 46.67
N ASP A 425 -35.82 1.80 47.85
CA ASP A 425 -36.35 0.51 48.27
C ASP A 425 -35.39 -0.66 47.94
N GLY A 426 -34.11 -0.48 48.24
CA GLY A 426 -33.07 -1.48 47.99
C GLY A 426 -32.70 -1.68 46.49
N LYS A 427 -33.30 -0.93 45.58
CA LYS A 427 -32.99 -0.99 44.13
C LYS A 427 -32.26 0.26 43.69
N GLN A 428 -31.33 0.07 42.77
CA GLN A 428 -30.67 1.18 42.08
C GLN A 428 -31.60 1.73 41.00
N ILE A 429 -31.88 3.01 41.04
CA ILE A 429 -32.71 3.73 40.10
C ILE A 429 -31.99 5.01 39.64
N ILE A 430 -32.46 5.62 38.55
CA ILE A 430 -31.98 6.91 38.07
C ILE A 430 -32.77 7.98 38.82
N GLY A 431 -32.05 8.76 39.66
CA GLY A 431 -32.62 9.86 40.47
C GLY A 431 -32.72 11.18 39.71
N SER A 432 -31.90 11.41 38.68
CA SER A 432 -32.01 12.58 37.78
C SER A 432 -31.30 12.36 36.50
N VAL A 433 -31.73 13.07 35.45
CA VAL A 433 -31.19 13.02 34.09
C VAL A 433 -30.73 14.41 33.69
N THR A 434 -29.56 14.48 33.06
CA THR A 434 -28.99 15.68 32.44
C THR A 434 -28.89 15.47 30.95
N GLN A 435 -29.54 16.32 30.16
CA GLN A 435 -29.44 16.28 28.70
C GLN A 435 -28.20 17.03 28.23
N TYR A 436 -27.47 16.43 27.30
CA TYR A 436 -26.40 17.06 26.52
C TYR A 436 -26.81 17.09 25.05
N GLY A 437 -26.65 18.25 24.40
CA GLY A 437 -27.03 18.43 23.01
C GLY A 437 -28.57 18.49 22.81
N GLU A 438 -28.97 18.60 21.55
CA GLU A 438 -30.37 18.67 21.14
C GLU A 438 -30.58 17.82 19.89
N ASP A 439 -31.73 17.17 19.78
CA ASP A 439 -32.15 16.45 18.59
C ASP A 439 -32.55 17.44 17.48
N LYS A 440 -31.74 17.46 16.44
CA LYS A 440 -32.01 18.29 15.28
C LYS A 440 -31.69 17.52 14.02
N HIS A 441 -32.74 17.14 13.28
CA HIS A 441 -32.56 16.62 11.94
C HIS A 441 -32.20 17.74 10.99
N THR A 442 -31.13 17.54 10.22
CA THR A 442 -30.86 18.37 9.07
C THR A 442 -31.72 17.88 7.90
N GLY A 443 -32.45 18.77 7.26
CA GLY A 443 -33.17 18.45 6.01
C GLY A 443 -32.29 18.61 4.77
N THR A 444 -30.97 18.87 4.95
CA THR A 444 -30.05 19.23 3.88
C THR A 444 -28.87 18.25 3.83
N LEU A 445 -28.64 17.68 2.65
CA LEU A 445 -27.41 16.95 2.37
C LEU A 445 -26.28 17.95 2.12
N ASN A 446 -25.24 17.88 2.92
CA ASN A 446 -24.04 18.69 2.73
C ASN A 446 -23.11 18.00 1.72
N SER A 447 -22.57 18.78 0.78
CA SER A 447 -21.54 18.33 -0.14
C SER A 447 -20.18 18.89 0.27
N SER A 448 -19.19 18.03 0.40
CA SER A 448 -17.83 18.39 0.82
C SER A 448 -16.79 17.55 0.06
N ASN A 449 -15.50 17.88 0.25
CA ASN A 449 -14.38 17.17 -0.35
C ASN A 449 -14.49 16.99 -1.86
N SER A 450 -15.08 17.97 -2.55
CA SER A 450 -15.19 17.96 -4.01
C SER A 450 -13.80 18.08 -4.63
N ALA A 451 -13.45 17.10 -5.46
CA ALA A 451 -12.21 17.09 -6.21
C ALA A 451 -12.48 16.74 -7.67
N GLU A 452 -11.83 17.47 -8.55
CA GLU A 452 -11.85 17.22 -9.99
C GLU A 452 -10.44 17.02 -10.51
N ARG A 453 -10.31 16.09 -11.46
CA ARG A 453 -9.05 15.83 -12.14
C ARG A 453 -9.31 15.63 -13.62
N GLN A 454 -8.60 16.38 -14.44
CA GLN A 454 -8.58 16.22 -15.89
C GLN A 454 -7.18 15.86 -16.34
N THR A 455 -7.06 14.85 -17.19
CA THR A 455 -5.79 14.41 -17.78
C THR A 455 -5.91 14.50 -19.29
N LEU A 456 -4.91 15.11 -19.92
CA LEU A 456 -4.70 15.11 -21.36
C LEU A 456 -3.37 14.42 -21.65
N ALA A 457 -3.36 13.50 -22.60
CA ALA A 457 -2.12 12.86 -23.06
C ALA A 457 -2.13 12.75 -24.58
N TRP A 458 -0.97 12.96 -25.19
CA TRP A 458 -0.76 12.83 -26.61
C TRP A 458 0.57 12.10 -26.86
N THR A 459 0.56 11.25 -27.89
CA THR A 459 1.75 10.53 -28.35
C THR A 459 1.77 10.50 -29.87
N GLY A 460 2.90 10.84 -30.47
CA GLY A 460 3.18 10.67 -31.88
C GLY A 460 4.48 9.87 -32.05
N GLN A 461 4.46 8.88 -32.92
CA GLN A 461 5.58 7.92 -33.00
C GLN A 461 5.76 7.45 -34.43
N PHE A 462 7.02 7.43 -34.89
CA PHE A 462 7.46 6.71 -36.08
C PHE A 462 8.21 5.44 -35.66
N ASP A 463 7.84 4.33 -36.25
CA ASP A 463 8.53 3.04 -36.06
C ASP A 463 9.05 2.57 -37.40
N TYR A 464 10.32 2.15 -37.42
CA TYR A 464 10.98 1.51 -38.57
C TYR A 464 11.45 0.11 -38.16
N VAL A 465 10.96 -0.91 -38.81
CA VAL A 465 11.31 -2.30 -38.56
C VAL A 465 11.71 -2.98 -39.88
N ASN A 466 12.98 -3.38 -40.00
CA ASN A 466 13.46 -4.05 -41.22
C ASN A 466 14.60 -5.01 -40.92
N SER A 467 14.77 -5.99 -41.80
CA SER A 467 15.84 -6.97 -41.78
C SER A 467 16.60 -6.99 -43.12
N PHE A 468 17.92 -6.93 -43.05
CA PHE A 468 18.85 -6.95 -44.17
C PHE A 468 19.78 -8.15 -44.01
N GLY A 469 19.38 -9.30 -44.50
CA GLY A 469 20.09 -10.56 -44.25
C GLY A 469 20.09 -10.88 -42.75
N ASN A 470 21.25 -10.95 -42.12
CA ASN A 470 21.41 -11.24 -40.69
C ASN A 470 21.32 -9.96 -39.82
N HIS A 471 21.13 -8.79 -40.41
CA HIS A 471 21.05 -7.52 -39.69
C HIS A 471 19.59 -7.15 -39.47
N ASN A 472 19.16 -7.07 -38.24
CA ASN A 472 17.81 -6.64 -37.86
C ASN A 472 17.88 -5.29 -37.19
N VAL A 473 17.07 -4.34 -37.65
CA VAL A 473 17.00 -2.95 -37.13
C VAL A 473 15.57 -2.63 -36.76
N ASN A 474 15.40 -2.10 -35.55
CA ASN A 474 14.13 -1.54 -35.09
C ASN A 474 14.42 -0.17 -34.50
N ALA A 475 13.87 0.90 -35.07
CA ALA A 475 14.04 2.26 -34.60
C ALA A 475 12.69 2.87 -34.28
N THR A 476 12.60 3.58 -33.16
CA THR A 476 11.41 4.31 -32.71
C THR A 476 11.79 5.75 -32.41
N LEU A 477 11.15 6.69 -33.12
CA LEU A 477 11.19 8.13 -32.81
C LEU A 477 9.84 8.51 -32.20
N LEU A 478 9.84 8.98 -30.96
CA LEU A 478 8.66 9.21 -30.14
C LEU A 478 8.62 10.66 -29.65
N ALA A 479 7.48 11.34 -29.82
CA ALA A 479 7.16 12.57 -29.11
C ALA A 479 5.91 12.32 -28.25
N ASN A 480 5.95 12.69 -26.97
CA ASN A 480 4.77 12.63 -26.14
C ASN A 480 4.60 13.89 -25.27
N GLY A 481 3.35 14.16 -24.92
CA GLY A 481 2.95 15.21 -24.03
C GLY A 481 1.90 14.73 -23.04
N TYR A 482 1.98 15.24 -21.84
CA TYR A 482 1.05 14.96 -20.75
C TYR A 482 0.76 16.22 -19.97
N GLN A 483 -0.51 16.43 -19.65
CA GLN A 483 -0.95 17.50 -18.77
C GLN A 483 -2.06 17.00 -17.85
N GLN A 484 -1.97 17.33 -16.57
CA GLN A 484 -3.01 17.06 -15.59
C GLN A 484 -3.37 18.32 -14.83
N THR A 485 -4.66 18.62 -14.78
CA THR A 485 -5.27 19.67 -13.96
C THR A 485 -5.95 19.00 -12.76
N ILE A 486 -5.71 19.53 -11.56
CA ILE A 486 -6.31 19.04 -10.31
C ILE A 486 -6.98 20.24 -9.65
N SER A 487 -8.22 20.08 -9.18
CA SER A 487 -8.93 21.14 -8.47
C SER A 487 -8.18 21.56 -7.21
N GLY A 488 -8.10 22.85 -6.94
CA GLY A 488 -7.33 23.41 -5.82
C GLY A 488 -5.83 23.59 -6.11
N GLU A 489 -5.31 23.02 -7.20
CA GLU A 489 -3.92 23.18 -7.61
C GLU A 489 -3.79 24.28 -8.68
N TYR A 490 -3.00 25.32 -8.40
CA TYR A 490 -2.79 26.40 -9.36
C TYR A 490 -1.96 25.94 -10.57
N HIS A 491 -0.92 25.13 -10.33
CA HIS A 491 -0.02 24.66 -11.38
C HIS A 491 -0.45 23.30 -11.90
N LYS A 492 -0.58 23.20 -13.23
CA LYS A 492 -0.84 21.92 -13.90
C LYS A 492 0.42 21.06 -13.88
N VAL A 493 0.26 19.79 -13.61
CA VAL A 493 1.35 18.83 -13.80
C VAL A 493 1.53 18.60 -15.29
N SER A 494 2.63 19.06 -15.87
CA SER A 494 2.91 18.96 -17.32
C SER A 494 4.26 18.30 -17.56
N ASN A 495 4.33 17.49 -18.62
CA ASN A 495 5.56 16.84 -19.05
C ASN A 495 5.54 16.69 -20.57
N ALA A 496 6.70 16.87 -21.21
CA ALA A 496 6.90 16.64 -22.63
C ALA A 496 8.27 16.06 -22.87
N ASN A 497 8.38 15.12 -23.80
CA ASN A 497 9.66 14.57 -24.20
C ASN A 497 9.70 14.14 -25.66
N LEU A 498 10.92 14.12 -26.20
CA LEU A 498 11.25 13.60 -27.55
C LEU A 498 12.32 12.54 -27.40
N GLY A 499 11.99 11.30 -27.74
CA GLY A 499 12.87 10.15 -27.57
C GLY A 499 13.18 9.43 -28.89
N LEU A 500 14.40 8.92 -29.00
CA LEU A 500 14.85 8.04 -30.05
C LEU A 500 15.40 6.75 -29.44
N LEU A 501 14.94 5.60 -29.92
CA LEU A 501 15.50 4.29 -29.61
C LEU A 501 15.88 3.61 -30.91
N VAL A 502 17.09 3.07 -30.99
CA VAL A 502 17.55 2.19 -32.07
C VAL A 502 17.99 0.89 -31.46
N SER A 503 17.27 -0.18 -31.78
CA SER A 503 17.60 -1.55 -31.42
C SER A 503 18.15 -2.26 -32.67
N TYR A 504 19.34 -2.80 -32.53
CA TYR A 504 20.04 -3.55 -33.58
C TYR A 504 20.40 -4.93 -33.07
N ASN A 505 20.21 -5.94 -33.88
CA ASN A 505 20.82 -7.24 -33.65
C ASN A 505 21.43 -7.84 -34.93
N TYR A 506 22.51 -8.59 -34.76
CA TYR A 506 23.13 -9.36 -35.79
C TYR A 506 22.82 -10.85 -35.56
N ALA A 507 22.11 -11.45 -36.52
CA ALA A 507 21.74 -12.86 -36.53
C ALA A 507 21.06 -13.35 -35.21
N HIS A 508 20.33 -12.48 -34.49
CA HIS A 508 19.79 -12.74 -33.15
C HIS A 508 20.81 -13.21 -32.10
N LYS A 509 22.09 -12.85 -32.28
CA LYS A 509 23.23 -13.27 -31.49
C LYS A 509 23.87 -12.12 -30.72
N TYR A 510 24.15 -11.02 -31.40
CA TYR A 510 24.71 -9.81 -30.80
C TYR A 510 23.69 -8.68 -30.89
N TYR A 511 23.43 -8.02 -29.76
CA TYR A 511 22.40 -7.01 -29.64
C TYR A 511 22.98 -5.69 -29.14
N ALA A 512 22.42 -4.59 -29.61
CA ALA A 512 22.71 -3.26 -29.12
C ALA A 512 21.44 -2.38 -29.16
N ASP A 513 21.02 -1.88 -27.98
CA ASP A 513 19.98 -0.87 -27.86
C ASP A 513 20.60 0.46 -27.49
N LEU A 514 20.43 1.47 -28.32
CA LEU A 514 20.88 2.85 -28.09
C LEU A 514 19.65 3.74 -28.01
N ALA A 515 19.53 4.52 -26.92
CA ALA A 515 18.44 5.45 -26.75
C ALA A 515 18.91 6.81 -26.26
N ALA A 516 18.20 7.84 -26.68
CA ALA A 516 18.34 9.19 -26.17
C ALA A 516 16.95 9.83 -26.02
N ASN A 517 16.70 10.49 -24.90
CA ASN A 517 15.45 11.18 -24.67
C ASN A 517 15.70 12.61 -24.20
N ALA A 518 15.21 13.58 -24.96
CA ALA A 518 15.19 14.99 -24.58
C ALA A 518 13.96 15.23 -23.70
N VAL A 519 14.16 15.61 -22.46
CA VAL A 519 13.13 15.89 -21.46
C VAL A 519 13.03 17.37 -21.17
N HIS A 520 11.82 17.85 -20.93
CA HIS A 520 11.53 19.23 -20.55
C HIS A 520 10.84 19.26 -19.18
N SER A 521 11.24 20.19 -18.30
CA SER A 521 10.61 20.45 -17.03
C SER A 521 10.36 21.94 -16.80
N ALA A 522 9.10 22.30 -16.60
CA ALA A 522 8.71 23.65 -16.21
C ALA A 522 9.02 24.00 -14.74
N LYS A 523 9.43 23.03 -13.92
CA LYS A 523 9.83 23.24 -12.52
C LYS A 523 11.23 23.85 -12.37
N LEU A 524 12.02 23.90 -13.44
CA LEU A 524 13.40 24.38 -13.46
C LEU A 524 13.52 25.78 -14.05
N PRO A 525 14.61 26.52 -13.72
CA PRO A 525 14.86 27.82 -14.32
C PRO A 525 15.08 27.73 -15.82
N GLU A 526 14.79 28.81 -16.54
CA GLU A 526 14.70 28.83 -18.00
C GLU A 526 15.91 28.22 -18.71
N GLY A 527 17.11 28.49 -18.23
CA GLY A 527 18.36 27.93 -18.77
C GLY A 527 18.56 26.42 -18.55
N ASN A 528 17.83 25.80 -17.62
CA ASN A 528 18.04 24.42 -17.18
C ASN A 528 16.81 23.52 -17.43
N ARG A 529 15.79 23.99 -18.14
CA ARG A 529 14.53 23.27 -18.38
C ARG A 529 14.67 22.04 -19.27
N ASN A 530 15.74 21.92 -20.03
CA ASN A 530 15.94 20.85 -21.00
C ASN A 530 17.17 20.02 -20.65
N ALA A 531 17.05 18.69 -20.79
CA ALA A 531 18.18 17.76 -20.64
C ALA A 531 18.02 16.56 -21.58
N ILE A 532 19.15 15.91 -21.89
CA ILE A 532 19.18 14.67 -22.67
C ILE A 532 19.52 13.51 -21.74
N SER A 533 18.72 12.44 -21.81
CA SER A 533 18.89 11.20 -21.07
C SER A 533 19.39 10.09 -22.00
N PRO A 534 20.71 9.81 -22.06
CA PRO A 534 21.27 8.77 -22.89
C PRO A 534 21.19 7.39 -22.22
N SER A 535 21.07 6.33 -23.06
CA SER A 535 21.08 4.94 -22.65
C SER A 535 21.75 4.06 -23.69
N ALA A 536 22.55 3.09 -23.21
CA ALA A 536 23.14 2.05 -24.07
C ALA A 536 23.02 0.71 -23.35
N THR A 537 22.51 -0.31 -24.06
CA THR A 537 22.45 -1.70 -23.58
C THR A 537 23.00 -2.64 -24.63
N LEU A 538 23.88 -3.54 -24.24
CA LEU A 538 24.46 -4.58 -25.10
C LEU A 538 23.95 -5.95 -24.65
N GLY A 539 23.73 -6.84 -25.58
CA GLY A 539 23.35 -8.22 -25.36
C GLY A 539 24.16 -9.20 -26.17
N TRP A 540 24.45 -10.34 -25.54
CA TRP A 540 25.13 -11.44 -26.20
C TRP A 540 24.40 -12.75 -25.92
N ARG A 541 23.86 -13.36 -26.97
CA ARG A 541 23.20 -14.66 -26.88
C ARG A 541 24.22 -15.78 -27.04
N LEU A 542 24.70 -16.24 -25.90
CA LEU A 542 25.80 -17.23 -25.80
C LEU A 542 25.41 -18.60 -26.39
N SER A 543 24.13 -18.98 -26.27
CA SER A 543 23.62 -20.26 -26.81
C SER A 543 23.74 -20.37 -28.34
N GLU A 544 23.85 -19.24 -29.07
CA GLU A 544 24.02 -19.22 -30.50
C GLU A 544 25.50 -19.30 -30.92
N GLU A 545 26.44 -19.38 -29.97
CA GLU A 545 27.85 -19.54 -30.25
C GLU A 545 28.22 -20.98 -30.63
N ASN A 546 29.14 -21.15 -31.52
CA ASN A 546 29.57 -22.47 -31.98
C ASN A 546 30.03 -23.40 -30.84
N PHE A 547 30.53 -22.85 -29.74
CA PHE A 547 30.98 -23.64 -28.60
C PHE A 547 29.83 -24.07 -27.64
N LEU A 548 28.61 -23.50 -27.76
CA LEU A 548 27.44 -23.88 -26.98
C LEU A 548 26.29 -24.39 -27.83
N LYS A 549 26.29 -24.16 -29.13
CA LYS A 549 25.17 -24.47 -30.03
C LYS A 549 24.77 -25.95 -30.05
N ASP A 550 25.75 -26.86 -29.84
CA ASP A 550 25.53 -28.30 -29.85
C ASP A 550 25.26 -28.86 -28.43
N VAL A 551 25.08 -28.04 -27.44
CA VAL A 551 24.79 -28.45 -26.05
C VAL A 551 23.29 -28.73 -25.92
N ASN A 552 22.88 -29.98 -25.99
CA ASN A 552 21.48 -30.42 -26.07
C ASN A 552 20.58 -30.04 -24.87
N TRP A 553 21.15 -29.71 -23.70
CA TRP A 553 20.39 -29.32 -22.53
C TRP A 553 20.24 -27.79 -22.37
N LEU A 554 20.94 -27.02 -23.24
CA LEU A 554 20.92 -25.56 -23.22
C LEU A 554 20.05 -25.03 -24.34
N ASP A 555 18.89 -24.48 -24.07
CA ASP A 555 17.96 -23.94 -25.07
C ASP A 555 18.21 -22.47 -25.36
N ASP A 556 18.47 -21.67 -24.33
CA ASP A 556 18.81 -20.27 -24.45
C ASP A 556 19.74 -19.83 -23.31
N LEU A 557 20.71 -18.97 -23.61
CA LEU A 557 21.56 -18.33 -22.62
C LEU A 557 21.98 -16.96 -23.16
N ARG A 558 21.59 -15.91 -22.44
CA ARG A 558 21.84 -14.52 -22.83
C ARG A 558 22.42 -13.71 -21.70
N LEU A 559 23.52 -13.01 -22.00
CA LEU A 559 24.15 -12.01 -21.13
C LEU A 559 23.79 -10.62 -21.63
N THR A 560 23.43 -9.70 -20.74
CA THR A 560 23.14 -8.31 -21.04
C THR A 560 23.87 -7.37 -20.10
N ALA A 561 24.25 -6.19 -20.59
CA ALA A 561 24.83 -5.13 -19.76
C ALA A 561 24.36 -3.77 -20.28
N GLY A 562 23.95 -2.89 -19.39
CA GLY A 562 23.40 -1.58 -19.71
C GLY A 562 23.94 -0.46 -18.81
N TYR A 563 24.09 0.74 -19.40
CA TYR A 563 24.33 1.98 -18.66
C TYR A 563 23.41 3.09 -19.16
N THR A 564 22.77 3.76 -18.21
CA THR A 564 21.78 4.82 -18.50
C THR A 564 21.95 5.99 -17.55
N VAL A 565 21.81 7.20 -18.06
CA VAL A 565 21.67 8.43 -17.28
C VAL A 565 20.31 9.02 -17.58
N LEU A 566 19.39 8.97 -16.61
CA LEU A 566 18.03 9.47 -16.76
C LEU A 566 17.88 10.75 -15.94
N ASN A 567 17.50 11.85 -16.59
CA ASN A 567 17.21 13.13 -15.94
C ASN A 567 15.74 13.16 -15.51
N GLN A 568 15.49 13.57 -14.25
CA GLN A 568 14.16 13.56 -13.68
C GLN A 568 13.89 14.77 -12.78
N ASP A 569 12.63 15.11 -12.63
CA ASP A 569 12.10 16.20 -11.80
C ASP A 569 11.02 15.74 -10.81
N LEU A 570 10.85 14.41 -10.64
CA LEU A 570 9.84 13.83 -9.73
C LEU A 570 10.09 14.20 -8.27
N ASP A 571 11.36 14.26 -7.88
CA ASP A 571 11.76 14.60 -6.51
C ASP A 571 11.90 16.12 -6.30
N ILE A 572 11.58 16.93 -7.33
CA ILE A 572 11.39 18.39 -7.22
C ILE A 572 9.91 18.61 -6.89
N LYS A 573 9.61 18.90 -5.61
CA LYS A 573 8.25 18.91 -5.09
C LYS A 573 7.37 20.03 -5.67
N GLU A 574 7.93 21.24 -5.77
CA GLU A 574 7.18 22.46 -6.10
C GLU A 574 7.71 23.13 -7.36
N TYR A 575 6.88 23.96 -7.98
CA TYR A 575 7.31 24.91 -9.00
C TYR A 575 8.09 26.06 -8.37
N PHE A 576 8.96 26.69 -9.12
CA PHE A 576 9.71 27.89 -8.73
C PHE A 576 10.61 27.72 -7.50
N MET A 577 11.04 26.49 -7.19
CA MET A 577 12.01 26.26 -6.10
C MET A 577 13.35 26.99 -6.30
N TYR A 578 13.58 27.48 -7.50
CA TYR A 578 14.75 28.32 -7.86
C TYR A 578 14.55 29.80 -7.60
N GLU A 579 13.37 30.27 -7.25
CA GLU A 579 13.05 31.68 -6.99
C GLU A 579 13.11 32.02 -5.50
N ASN A 580 13.38 33.31 -5.20
CA ASN A 580 13.17 33.85 -3.86
C ASN A 580 11.69 33.83 -3.52
N ILE A 581 11.32 33.33 -2.35
CA ILE A 581 9.94 33.34 -1.87
C ILE A 581 9.85 34.03 -0.52
N PHE A 582 8.86 34.92 -0.42
CA PHE A 582 8.49 35.59 0.81
C PHE A 582 7.03 35.22 1.12
N THR A 583 6.72 34.95 2.39
CA THR A 583 5.33 34.77 2.81
C THR A 583 4.76 36.13 3.24
N ALA A 584 3.48 36.35 2.91
CA ALA A 584 2.73 37.47 3.46
C ALA A 584 2.21 37.22 4.90
N THR A 585 2.45 36.01 5.42
CA THR A 585 1.92 35.54 6.71
C THR A 585 3.06 35.18 7.66
N GLY A 586 4.02 36.09 7.86
CA GLY A 586 5.12 35.95 8.81
C GLY A 586 4.68 36.14 10.27
N THR A 587 5.64 36.33 11.16
CA THR A 587 5.38 36.53 12.59
C THR A 587 4.61 37.82 12.85
N TRP A 588 3.74 37.77 13.85
CA TRP A 588 3.00 38.95 14.33
C TRP A 588 3.87 39.76 15.26
N TRP A 589 4.00 41.05 14.98
CA TRP A 589 4.68 42.02 15.82
C TRP A 589 3.73 43.07 16.33
N GLY A 590 3.77 43.33 17.64
CA GLY A 590 3.08 44.45 18.22
C GLY A 590 3.99 45.69 18.25
N TRP A 591 3.60 46.78 17.60
CA TRP A 591 4.30 48.06 17.65
C TRP A 591 3.63 48.94 18.69
N SER A 592 4.36 49.23 19.78
CA SER A 592 4.19 50.18 20.87
C SER A 592 2.83 50.43 21.48
N ASP A 593 1.71 50.45 20.78
CA ASP A 593 0.39 50.76 21.31
C ASP A 593 -0.53 49.57 21.27
N ALA A 594 -0.36 48.72 22.22
CA ALA A 594 -1.16 47.59 22.71
C ALA A 594 -2.18 46.84 21.83
N ASN A 595 -2.66 47.40 20.71
CA ASN A 595 -3.77 46.81 19.93
C ASN A 595 -3.52 46.66 18.44
N ASN A 596 -2.38 47.09 17.90
CA ASN A 596 -2.06 46.97 16.49
C ASN A 596 -0.88 46.00 16.26
N SER A 597 -1.14 44.70 16.20
CA SER A 597 -0.16 43.75 15.70
C SER A 597 -0.20 43.70 14.17
N ILE A 598 0.95 43.79 13.56
CA ILE A 598 1.11 43.69 12.11
C ILE A 598 1.82 42.38 11.81
N GLN A 599 1.28 41.63 10.87
CA GLN A 599 1.92 40.44 10.39
C GLN A 599 3.03 40.79 9.40
N THR A 600 4.22 40.25 9.63
CA THR A 600 5.38 40.49 8.79
C THR A 600 5.41 39.61 7.54
N SER A 601 6.28 39.93 6.59
CA SER A 601 6.67 39.04 5.50
C SER A 601 8.02 38.41 5.85
N ASP A 602 8.05 37.07 5.86
CA ASP A 602 9.30 36.34 6.15
C ASP A 602 9.83 35.67 4.88
N SER A 603 11.15 35.63 4.72
CA SER A 603 11.77 34.88 3.63
C SER A 603 11.66 33.37 3.89
N GLN A 604 11.23 32.62 2.87
CA GLN A 604 11.12 31.17 2.94
C GLN A 604 12.28 30.46 2.27
N ARG A 605 12.91 31.09 1.32
CA ARG A 605 14.12 30.62 0.63
C ARG A 605 14.77 31.69 -0.23
N GLY A 606 16.06 31.53 -0.47
CA GLY A 606 16.80 32.28 -1.48
C GLY A 606 16.62 31.70 -2.88
N GLY A 607 16.98 32.47 -3.88
CA GLY A 607 16.98 32.06 -5.27
C GLY A 607 18.22 31.28 -5.69
N ASN A 608 18.06 30.36 -6.67
CA ASN A 608 19.14 29.64 -7.31
C ASN A 608 18.81 29.32 -8.78
N ASP A 609 19.27 30.16 -9.69
CA ASP A 609 19.11 30.01 -11.14
C ASP A 609 19.91 28.84 -11.75
N LYS A 610 20.76 28.16 -10.94
CA LYS A 610 21.56 27.00 -11.33
C LYS A 610 20.88 25.66 -10.98
N LEU A 611 19.68 25.70 -10.41
CA LEU A 611 18.94 24.49 -10.07
C LEU A 611 18.69 23.66 -11.34
N GLY A 612 19.02 22.37 -11.29
CA GLY A 612 18.95 21.46 -12.43
C GLY A 612 18.24 20.14 -12.13
N PHE A 613 18.16 19.29 -13.13
CA PHE A 613 17.58 17.95 -13.00
C PHE A 613 18.34 17.10 -11.99
N ILE A 614 17.59 16.27 -11.27
CA ILE A 614 18.12 15.16 -10.51
C ILE A 614 18.41 14.01 -11.49
N LYS A 615 19.56 13.32 -11.33
CA LYS A 615 20.02 12.32 -12.29
C LYS A 615 19.99 10.93 -11.67
N ARG A 616 19.26 9.98 -12.28
CA ARG A 616 19.39 8.55 -12.02
C ARG A 616 20.45 7.99 -12.97
N LYS A 617 21.61 7.59 -12.41
CA LYS A 617 22.69 6.92 -13.12
C LYS A 617 22.63 5.44 -12.78
N GLU A 618 22.46 4.57 -13.77
CA GLU A 618 22.26 3.15 -13.52
C GLU A 618 23.15 2.29 -14.39
N PHE A 619 23.81 1.32 -13.76
CA PHE A 619 24.48 0.20 -14.38
C PHE A 619 23.73 -1.08 -14.02
N ASN A 620 23.45 -1.93 -15.00
CA ASN A 620 22.83 -3.23 -14.80
C ASN A 620 23.50 -4.32 -15.63
N VAL A 621 23.47 -5.55 -15.11
CA VAL A 621 23.93 -6.76 -15.80
C VAL A 621 22.87 -7.83 -15.58
N GLY A 622 22.45 -8.47 -16.67
CA GLY A 622 21.45 -9.53 -16.66
C GLY A 622 21.98 -10.83 -17.28
N LEU A 623 21.57 -11.95 -16.69
CA LEU A 623 21.79 -13.28 -17.22
C LEU A 623 20.45 -14.00 -17.26
N ASN A 624 19.99 -14.36 -18.46
CA ASN A 624 18.74 -15.07 -18.68
C ASN A 624 19.01 -16.39 -19.39
N GLY A 625 18.26 -17.43 -19.07
CA GLY A 625 18.45 -18.71 -19.73
C GLY A 625 17.24 -19.64 -19.64
N ALA A 626 17.23 -20.61 -20.53
CA ALA A 626 16.30 -21.72 -20.58
C ALA A 626 17.06 -23.01 -20.85
N LEU A 627 16.66 -24.07 -20.12
CA LEU A 627 17.36 -25.36 -20.12
C LEU A 627 16.35 -26.50 -20.25
N PHE A 628 16.84 -27.68 -20.76
CA PHE A 628 16.08 -28.93 -20.78
C PHE A 628 14.77 -28.85 -21.58
N SER A 629 14.82 -28.33 -22.79
CA SER A 629 13.65 -28.09 -23.66
C SER A 629 12.65 -27.13 -23.01
N ASN A 630 13.15 -26.01 -22.51
CA ASN A 630 12.41 -24.95 -21.82
C ASN A 630 11.65 -25.40 -20.57
N ARG A 631 12.07 -26.51 -19.91
CA ARG A 631 11.50 -26.95 -18.63
C ARG A 631 11.98 -26.08 -17.48
N LEU A 632 13.26 -25.71 -17.48
CA LEU A 632 13.85 -24.83 -16.49
C LEU A 632 14.15 -23.47 -17.14
N SER A 633 13.63 -22.40 -16.56
CA SER A 633 13.91 -21.01 -16.95
C SER A 633 14.45 -20.22 -15.78
N PHE A 634 15.39 -19.33 -16.05
CA PHE A 634 15.92 -18.43 -15.03
C PHE A 634 16.25 -17.06 -15.61
N ALA A 635 16.16 -16.04 -14.75
CA ALA A 635 16.67 -14.72 -15.03
C ALA A 635 17.25 -14.14 -13.74
N VAL A 636 18.41 -13.51 -13.83
CA VAL A 636 19.07 -12.83 -12.72
C VAL A 636 19.56 -11.48 -13.22
N ASN A 637 19.22 -10.40 -12.52
CA ASN A 637 19.69 -9.06 -12.84
C ASN A 637 20.36 -8.44 -11.61
N TYR A 638 21.58 -7.96 -11.78
CA TYR A 638 22.25 -7.06 -10.83
C TYR A 638 22.03 -5.63 -11.27
N TYR A 639 21.74 -4.75 -10.32
CA TYR A 639 21.61 -3.33 -10.57
C TYR A 639 22.37 -2.49 -9.54
N ASN A 640 22.92 -1.38 -10.01
CA ASN A 640 23.55 -0.34 -9.19
C ASN A 640 23.07 1.02 -9.71
N THR A 641 22.23 1.65 -8.94
CA THR A 641 21.59 2.93 -9.25
C THR A 641 22.12 4.01 -8.33
N VAL A 642 22.60 5.10 -8.88
CA VAL A 642 23.01 6.31 -8.13
C VAL A 642 22.04 7.43 -8.48
N THR A 643 21.31 7.94 -7.50
CA THR A 643 20.51 9.18 -7.62
C THR A 643 21.40 10.33 -7.15
N ASP A 644 21.68 11.26 -8.06
CA ASP A 644 22.63 12.36 -7.89
C ASP A 644 21.96 13.71 -8.07
N GLY A 645 22.23 14.64 -7.18
CA GLY A 645 21.67 15.99 -7.22
C GLY A 645 20.32 16.12 -6.54
N LEU A 646 20.02 15.28 -5.52
CA LEU A 646 18.84 15.47 -4.67
C LEU A 646 18.87 16.86 -4.04
N LEU A 647 17.72 17.54 -4.01
CA LEU A 647 17.63 18.90 -3.50
C LEU A 647 17.85 18.93 -2.00
N ALA A 648 18.66 19.87 -1.55
CA ALA A 648 18.88 20.21 -0.16
C ALA A 648 18.93 21.72 0.02
N GLN A 649 18.59 22.18 1.21
CA GLN A 649 18.73 23.55 1.69
C GLN A 649 19.76 23.54 2.85
N PRO A 650 21.08 23.55 2.54
CA PRO A 650 22.13 23.30 3.52
C PRO A 650 22.51 24.60 4.23
N ASP A 651 21.78 24.95 5.27
CA ASP A 651 22.02 26.18 6.07
C ASP A 651 23.42 26.26 6.69
N TYR A 652 24.03 25.12 7.00
CA TYR A 652 25.39 25.10 7.64
C TYR A 652 26.56 25.51 6.72
N ILE A 653 26.37 25.49 5.39
CA ILE A 653 27.39 25.99 4.44
C ILE A 653 27.20 27.47 4.10
N TYR A 654 26.13 28.07 4.56
CA TYR A 654 25.86 29.51 4.41
C TYR A 654 26.10 30.25 5.72
N PRO A 655 26.44 31.53 5.68
CA PRO A 655 26.59 32.33 6.89
C PRO A 655 25.33 32.32 7.75
N SER A 656 25.48 32.27 9.07
CA SER A 656 24.34 32.14 10.01
C SER A 656 23.32 33.27 9.91
N TYR A 657 23.70 34.43 9.40
CA TYR A 657 22.73 35.52 9.16
C TYR A 657 21.79 35.29 7.99
N MET A 658 22.00 34.25 7.17
CA MET A 658 21.09 33.86 6.09
C MET A 658 19.82 33.20 6.57
N HIS A 659 19.72 32.82 7.84
CA HIS A 659 18.53 32.26 8.45
C HIS A 659 18.39 32.67 9.90
N THR A 660 17.15 32.65 10.39
CA THR A 660 16.80 32.81 11.79
C THR A 660 15.99 31.62 12.29
N TYR A 661 16.15 31.25 13.56
CA TYR A 661 15.40 30.15 14.15
C TYR A 661 14.05 30.60 14.69
N TRP A 662 13.96 31.85 15.12
CA TRP A 662 12.73 32.47 15.57
C TRP A 662 12.78 34.01 15.38
N PRO A 663 11.79 34.60 14.66
CA PRO A 663 10.87 33.90 13.74
C PRO A 663 11.63 33.15 12.63
N VAL A 664 11.07 32.02 12.19
CA VAL A 664 11.73 31.18 11.18
C VAL A 664 11.72 31.90 9.83
N SER A 665 12.90 32.31 9.37
CA SER A 665 13.09 32.95 8.08
C SER A 665 14.42 32.51 7.49
N THR A 666 14.49 32.23 6.18
CA THR A 666 15.73 31.80 5.54
C THR A 666 15.88 32.34 4.13
N PHE A 667 17.09 32.79 3.80
CA PHE A 667 17.54 33.15 2.44
C PHE A 667 18.39 32.05 1.82
N VAL A 668 18.53 30.91 2.50
CA VAL A 668 19.33 29.78 1.99
C VAL A 668 18.59 29.17 0.80
N PRO A 669 19.23 29.04 -0.37
CA PRO A 669 18.62 28.47 -1.55
C PRO A 669 18.62 26.94 -1.52
N TYR A 670 17.73 26.34 -2.29
CA TYR A 670 17.85 24.92 -2.66
C TYR A 670 18.97 24.72 -3.66
N ILE A 671 19.75 23.67 -3.46
CA ILE A 671 20.81 23.26 -4.37
C ILE A 671 20.75 21.75 -4.69
N ASN A 672 21.26 21.36 -5.85
CA ASN A 672 21.45 19.95 -6.20
C ASN A 672 22.67 19.42 -5.45
N TYR A 673 22.47 18.83 -4.28
CA TYR A 673 23.55 18.44 -3.34
C TYR A 673 23.57 16.96 -3.02
N GLY A 674 22.42 16.41 -2.63
CA GLY A 674 22.32 15.07 -2.05
C GLY A 674 22.60 13.97 -3.08
N LYS A 675 23.13 12.84 -2.59
CA LYS A 675 23.42 11.65 -3.39
C LYS A 675 23.13 10.39 -2.60
N ASN A 676 22.44 9.45 -3.23
CA ASN A 676 22.26 8.12 -2.67
C ASN A 676 22.56 7.04 -3.71
N ARG A 677 22.85 5.83 -3.24
CA ARG A 677 23.10 4.66 -4.06
C ARG A 677 22.16 3.53 -3.64
N ARG A 678 21.62 2.84 -4.61
CA ARG A 678 20.80 1.65 -4.40
C ARG A 678 21.36 0.50 -5.23
N THR A 679 21.59 -0.64 -4.58
CA THR A 679 22.13 -1.85 -5.21
C THR A 679 21.29 -3.04 -4.84
N GLY A 680 21.20 -4.00 -5.75
CA GLY A 680 20.48 -5.24 -5.48
C GLY A 680 20.61 -6.24 -6.61
N VAL A 681 20.01 -7.40 -6.35
CA VAL A 681 19.85 -8.47 -7.33
C VAL A 681 18.38 -8.84 -7.35
N ASP A 682 17.78 -8.93 -8.52
CA ASP A 682 16.52 -9.63 -8.70
C ASP A 682 16.72 -10.94 -9.44
N PHE A 683 15.86 -11.91 -9.17
CA PHE A 683 15.89 -13.18 -9.86
C PHE A 683 14.51 -13.79 -10.03
N SER A 684 14.38 -14.60 -11.08
CA SER A 684 13.28 -15.54 -11.27
C SER A 684 13.84 -16.92 -11.61
N LEU A 685 13.18 -17.96 -11.10
CA LEU A 685 13.49 -19.35 -11.38
C LEU A 685 12.18 -20.09 -11.60
N GLY A 686 12.00 -20.71 -12.75
CA GLY A 686 10.80 -21.45 -13.09
C GLY A 686 11.13 -22.86 -13.55
N TYR A 687 10.40 -23.84 -13.04
CA TYR A 687 10.45 -25.22 -13.53
C TYR A 687 9.04 -25.71 -13.84
N LYS A 688 8.85 -26.32 -15.02
CA LYS A 688 7.60 -26.93 -15.45
C LYS A 688 7.86 -28.25 -16.16
N ASP A 689 7.00 -29.23 -15.88
CA ASP A 689 7.07 -30.52 -16.57
C ASP A 689 5.70 -31.20 -16.58
N LYS A 690 5.58 -32.29 -17.32
CA LYS A 690 4.37 -33.09 -17.47
C LYS A 690 4.71 -34.57 -17.43
N VAL A 691 3.97 -35.34 -16.63
CA VAL A 691 4.07 -36.79 -16.53
C VAL A 691 2.67 -37.38 -16.71
N GLY A 692 2.43 -37.98 -17.88
CA GLY A 692 1.07 -38.43 -18.23
C GLY A 692 0.07 -37.27 -18.25
N ASP A 693 -1.02 -37.41 -17.51
CA ASP A 693 -2.05 -36.37 -17.36
C ASP A 693 -1.73 -35.34 -16.26
N PHE A 694 -0.61 -35.53 -15.54
CA PHE A 694 -0.20 -34.64 -14.44
C PHE A 694 0.80 -33.61 -14.93
N GLU A 695 0.40 -32.33 -14.90
CA GLU A 695 1.25 -31.17 -15.20
C GLU A 695 1.57 -30.43 -13.91
N TYR A 696 2.83 -30.03 -13.74
CA TYR A 696 3.23 -29.25 -12.60
C TYR A 696 4.21 -28.14 -12.98
N GLY A 697 4.11 -27.03 -12.28
CA GLY A 697 4.97 -25.88 -12.44
C GLY A 697 5.20 -25.19 -11.12
N ILE A 698 6.46 -24.83 -10.86
CA ILE A 698 6.88 -24.04 -9.72
C ILE A 698 7.66 -22.84 -10.22
N GLN A 699 7.39 -21.66 -9.67
CA GLN A 699 8.14 -20.45 -9.99
C GLN A 699 8.49 -19.73 -8.68
N ALA A 700 9.73 -19.29 -8.56
CA ALA A 700 10.24 -18.51 -7.45
C ALA A 700 10.78 -17.17 -7.97
N PHE A 701 10.51 -16.12 -7.24
CA PHE A 701 10.89 -14.74 -7.54
C PHE A 701 11.47 -14.11 -6.29
N GLY A 702 12.46 -13.26 -6.47
CA GLY A 702 13.02 -12.54 -5.33
C GLY A 702 13.83 -11.34 -5.75
N GLN A 703 14.01 -10.44 -4.80
CA GLN A 703 14.93 -9.33 -4.92
C GLN A 703 15.61 -9.02 -3.59
N THR A 704 16.86 -8.62 -3.66
CA THR A 704 17.58 -8.01 -2.55
C THR A 704 17.67 -6.51 -2.74
N ASN A 705 17.74 -5.74 -1.65
CA ASN A 705 17.87 -4.30 -1.69
C ASN A 705 18.81 -3.80 -0.61
N SER A 706 19.71 -2.91 -1.02
CA SER A 706 20.55 -2.11 -0.13
C SER A 706 20.60 -0.69 -0.66
N SER A 707 20.18 0.28 0.14
CA SER A 707 20.25 1.70 -0.19
C SER A 707 21.15 2.43 0.79
N LYS A 708 22.00 3.33 0.29
CA LYS A 708 23.01 4.03 1.10
C LYS A 708 23.07 5.51 0.75
N ASN A 709 23.09 6.36 1.77
CA ASN A 709 23.39 7.77 1.60
C ASN A 709 24.89 7.93 1.26
N LEU A 710 25.20 8.54 0.11
CA LEU A 710 26.58 8.83 -0.30
C LEU A 710 26.97 10.27 -0.01
N LYS A 711 25.99 11.19 0.02
CA LYS A 711 26.20 12.60 0.33
C LYS A 711 24.90 13.17 0.89
N VAL A 712 24.98 13.77 2.06
CA VAL A 712 23.86 14.38 2.77
C VAL A 712 24.25 15.79 3.23
N ALA A 713 23.30 16.72 3.17
CA ALA A 713 23.47 18.05 3.76
C ALA A 713 23.17 17.98 5.26
N GLU A 714 24.16 17.66 6.05
CA GLU A 714 24.04 17.53 7.52
C GLU A 714 25.24 18.10 8.24
N ASN A 715 25.01 18.64 9.44
CA ASN A 715 26.03 19.05 10.38
C ASN A 715 25.76 18.32 11.71
N VAL A 716 26.57 17.34 12.04
CA VAL A 716 26.39 16.47 13.21
C VAL A 716 27.56 16.59 14.16
N GLU A 717 27.29 16.56 15.44
CA GLU A 717 28.28 16.72 16.50
C GLU A 717 29.16 15.46 16.64
N TYR A 718 28.55 14.27 16.48
CA TYR A 718 29.26 13.00 16.66
C TYR A 718 29.14 12.15 15.37
N ASP A 719 30.23 11.43 15.04
CA ASP A 719 30.29 10.61 13.82
C ASP A 719 29.22 9.49 13.75
N TYR A 720 28.81 8.93 14.89
CA TYR A 720 27.78 7.89 14.90
C TYR A 720 26.38 8.43 14.53
N MET A 721 26.13 9.73 14.74
CA MET A 721 24.88 10.41 14.34
C MET A 721 24.82 10.68 12.82
N ARG A 722 25.95 10.60 12.12
CA ARG A 722 26.04 10.89 10.68
C ARG A 722 25.16 9.94 9.89
N THR A 723 24.29 10.49 9.04
CA THR A 723 23.44 9.71 8.13
C THR A 723 24.16 9.38 6.83
N GLU A 724 25.15 10.20 6.42
CA GLU A 724 26.05 9.89 5.33
C GLU A 724 26.79 8.57 5.60
N GLY A 725 26.84 7.70 4.61
CA GLY A 725 27.42 6.38 4.76
C GLY A 725 26.49 5.33 5.38
N LYS A 726 25.36 5.69 5.95
CA LYS A 726 24.34 4.76 6.49
C LYS A 726 23.28 4.42 5.44
N LEU A 727 22.42 3.44 5.76
CA LEU A 727 21.28 3.09 4.92
C LEU A 727 20.28 4.26 4.87
N THR A 728 19.65 4.47 3.71
CA THR A 728 18.61 5.52 3.57
C THR A 728 17.35 5.19 4.39
N ASP A 729 17.15 3.91 4.72
CA ASP A 729 16.07 3.36 5.51
C ASP A 729 16.55 2.88 6.89
N ALA A 730 17.61 3.46 7.43
CA ALA A 730 18.10 3.18 8.77
C ALA A 730 17.06 3.52 9.82
N LEU A 731 16.82 2.59 10.75
CA LEU A 731 15.98 2.80 11.92
C LEU A 731 16.85 3.35 13.05
N TRP A 732 16.52 4.56 13.48
CA TRP A 732 17.24 5.26 14.53
C TRP A 732 16.49 5.17 15.86
N GLY A 733 17.20 4.88 16.95
CA GLY A 733 16.63 4.78 18.28
C GLY A 733 17.67 4.66 19.36
N TYR A 734 17.20 4.39 20.57
CA TYR A 734 18.06 4.23 21.74
C TYR A 734 18.41 2.74 21.94
N GLU A 735 19.64 2.47 22.41
CA GLU A 735 20.09 1.17 22.86
C GLU A 735 19.62 0.98 24.31
N CYS A 736 18.76 0.00 24.59
CA CYS A 736 18.19 -0.27 25.90
C CYS A 736 19.03 -1.27 26.68
N LEU A 737 19.42 -0.93 27.91
CA LEU A 737 20.21 -1.75 28.83
C LEU A 737 19.33 -2.58 29.80
N GLY A 738 18.00 -2.47 29.72
CA GLY A 738 17.05 -3.11 30.63
C GLY A 738 16.25 -2.10 31.43
N TYR A 739 15.89 -2.46 32.66
CA TYR A 739 15.16 -1.62 33.61
C TYR A 739 16.03 -1.13 34.74
N TYR A 740 15.70 0.04 35.30
CA TYR A 740 16.14 0.38 36.65
C TYR A 740 15.29 -0.40 37.68
N ASN A 741 15.92 -1.23 38.50
CA ASN A 741 15.20 -2.16 39.37
C ASN A 741 15.03 -1.62 40.79
N SER A 742 15.74 -0.56 41.16
CA SER A 742 15.61 0.09 42.46
C SER A 742 15.91 1.58 42.40
N GLN A 743 15.46 2.33 43.41
CA GLN A 743 15.79 3.74 43.55
C GLN A 743 17.32 3.92 43.78
N GLU A 744 17.93 2.97 44.51
CA GLU A 744 19.40 2.99 44.76
C GLU A 744 20.22 2.90 43.47
N GLU A 745 19.78 2.08 42.50
CA GLU A 745 20.41 2.04 41.16
C GLU A 745 20.34 3.37 40.47
N ILE A 746 19.18 4.05 40.51
CA ILE A 746 18.96 5.38 39.91
C ILE A 746 19.83 6.44 40.58
N ASP A 747 19.87 6.43 41.92
CA ASP A 747 20.60 7.44 42.70
C ASP A 747 22.11 7.32 42.51
N ASN A 748 22.60 6.10 42.36
CA ASN A 748 24.01 5.78 42.14
C ASN A 748 24.45 5.93 40.66
N ASP A 749 23.49 5.95 39.72
CA ASP A 749 23.82 6.16 38.31
C ASP A 749 24.15 7.62 38.03
N LYS A 750 25.30 7.84 37.41
CA LYS A 750 25.71 9.16 36.97
C LYS A 750 24.88 9.67 35.80
N VAL A 751 24.38 8.75 34.98
CA VAL A 751 23.61 9.04 33.79
C VAL A 751 22.19 9.47 34.18
N LYS A 752 21.79 10.63 33.72
CA LYS A 752 20.45 11.20 33.94
C LYS A 752 19.67 11.23 32.63
N SER A 753 18.35 11.18 32.72
CA SER A 753 17.47 11.27 31.54
C SER A 753 16.99 12.71 31.35
N SER A 754 17.08 13.25 30.15
CA SER A 754 16.43 14.51 29.79
C SER A 754 14.92 14.38 29.57
N PHE A 755 14.40 13.14 29.51
CA PHE A 755 12.98 12.86 29.28
C PHE A 755 12.12 12.89 30.56
N GLY A 756 12.69 13.17 31.71
CA GLY A 756 11.97 13.29 32.96
C GLY A 756 12.66 12.56 34.13
N THR A 757 12.00 12.59 35.28
CA THR A 757 12.50 11.97 36.51
C THR A 757 12.33 10.44 36.42
N LEU A 758 13.44 9.73 36.51
CA LEU A 758 13.47 8.27 36.51
C LEU A 758 12.91 7.67 37.79
N LYS A 759 12.24 6.52 37.67
CA LYS A 759 11.72 5.72 38.77
C LYS A 759 12.01 4.24 38.53
N PRO A 760 12.00 3.40 39.57
CA PRO A 760 12.15 1.94 39.41
C PRO A 760 11.12 1.38 38.42
N GLY A 761 11.60 0.55 37.50
CA GLY A 761 10.81 0.01 36.38
C GLY A 761 10.85 0.83 35.11
N ASP A 762 11.53 1.98 35.09
CA ASP A 762 11.78 2.73 33.86
C ASP A 762 12.90 2.10 33.03
N LEU A 763 12.84 2.28 31.70
CA LEU A 763 13.87 1.82 30.80
C LEU A 763 15.18 2.60 31.00
N ARG A 764 16.28 1.87 30.99
CA ARG A 764 17.63 2.39 31.06
C ARG A 764 18.24 2.38 29.65
N TYR A 765 18.73 3.54 29.22
CA TYR A 765 19.36 3.69 27.92
C TYR A 765 20.88 3.88 28.07
N LYS A 766 21.58 3.56 26.99
CA LYS A 766 23.02 3.72 26.92
C LYS A 766 23.37 5.14 26.52
N ASP A 767 24.21 5.78 27.32
CA ASP A 767 24.87 7.04 27.02
C ASP A 767 25.93 6.75 25.95
N GLN A 768 25.72 7.27 24.74
CA GLN A 768 26.59 7.00 23.59
C GLN A 768 27.74 7.97 23.49
N ASN A 769 27.58 9.20 23.95
CA ASN A 769 28.59 10.26 23.87
C ASN A 769 29.41 10.44 25.17
N GLY A 770 28.96 9.84 26.27
CA GLY A 770 29.64 9.85 27.56
C GLY A 770 29.47 11.17 28.34
N ASP A 771 28.44 11.95 28.03
CA ASP A 771 28.15 13.23 28.73
C ASP A 771 27.33 13.09 30.01
N ASN A 772 26.91 11.86 30.33
CA ASN A 772 26.06 11.48 31.46
C ASN A 772 24.61 12.00 31.36
N VAL A 773 24.13 12.30 30.17
CA VAL A 773 22.74 12.72 29.91
C VAL A 773 22.18 11.93 28.75
N ILE A 774 21.06 11.23 28.94
CA ILE A 774 20.34 10.60 27.81
C ILE A 774 19.47 11.65 27.16
N ASP A 775 19.78 11.98 25.89
CA ASP A 775 19.02 12.93 25.08
C ASP A 775 18.98 12.50 23.60
N SER A 776 18.64 13.42 22.71
CA SER A 776 18.59 13.15 21.27
C SER A 776 19.94 12.78 20.65
N LYS A 777 21.05 13.10 21.34
CA LYS A 777 22.42 12.77 20.88
C LYS A 777 22.78 11.30 21.08
N ASP A 778 22.02 10.53 21.89
CA ASP A 778 22.28 9.10 22.14
C ASP A 778 21.59 8.17 21.15
N ARG A 779 20.93 8.72 20.15
CA ARG A 779 20.29 7.91 19.12
C ARG A 779 21.30 7.33 18.14
N VAL A 780 21.20 6.01 17.95
CA VAL A 780 22.05 5.23 17.04
C VAL A 780 21.21 4.44 16.04
N VAL A 781 21.82 3.87 15.03
CA VAL A 781 21.13 2.95 14.12
C VAL A 781 20.92 1.62 14.86
N ILE A 782 19.66 1.32 15.16
CA ILE A 782 19.23 0.06 15.82
C ILE A 782 18.75 -1.00 14.84
N GLY A 783 18.40 -0.62 13.60
CA GLY A 783 17.86 -1.54 12.59
C GLY A 783 17.63 -0.87 11.25
N ARG A 784 16.72 -1.43 10.46
CA ARG A 784 16.28 -0.86 9.18
C ARG A 784 14.78 -1.08 8.96
N TRP A 785 14.11 -0.11 8.35
CA TRP A 785 12.66 -0.19 8.08
C TRP A 785 12.31 -1.17 6.97
N SER A 786 13.02 -1.15 5.85
CA SER A 786 12.70 -1.97 4.70
C SER A 786 13.32 -3.36 4.80
N ALA A 787 12.63 -4.37 4.29
CA ALA A 787 13.18 -5.71 4.17
C ALA A 787 14.42 -5.72 3.25
N LYS A 788 15.45 -6.46 3.64
CA LYS A 788 16.65 -6.69 2.83
C LYS A 788 16.34 -7.60 1.64
N PHE A 789 15.45 -8.55 1.85
CA PHE A 789 14.99 -9.50 0.83
C PHE A 789 13.46 -9.51 0.80
N THR A 790 12.90 -9.48 -0.41
CA THR A 790 11.47 -9.72 -0.65
C THR A 790 11.33 -10.66 -1.82
N GLY A 791 10.30 -11.51 -1.80
CA GLY A 791 10.05 -12.42 -2.90
C GLY A 791 8.77 -13.21 -2.71
N GLY A 792 8.60 -14.19 -3.59
CA GLY A 792 7.48 -15.11 -3.53
C GLY A 792 7.69 -16.33 -4.40
N MET A 793 6.77 -17.24 -4.26
CA MET A 793 6.76 -18.49 -5.00
C MET A 793 5.33 -18.82 -5.38
N ASN A 794 5.13 -19.38 -6.56
CA ASN A 794 3.86 -19.97 -6.93
C ASN A 794 4.02 -21.41 -7.41
N LEU A 795 2.99 -22.19 -7.15
CA LEU A 795 2.88 -23.60 -7.53
C LEU A 795 1.61 -23.78 -8.34
N THR A 796 1.69 -24.47 -9.47
CA THR A 796 0.54 -24.90 -10.26
C THR A 796 0.62 -26.42 -10.42
N LEU A 797 -0.45 -27.12 -10.02
CA LEU A 797 -0.61 -28.56 -10.23
C LEU A 797 -1.88 -28.77 -11.03
N LYS A 798 -1.80 -29.47 -12.15
CA LYS A 798 -2.97 -29.78 -12.99
C LYS A 798 -3.05 -31.29 -13.21
N TYR A 799 -4.21 -31.84 -12.92
CA TYR A 799 -4.51 -33.23 -13.18
C TYR A 799 -5.88 -33.33 -13.85
N LYS A 800 -5.89 -33.70 -15.14
CA LYS A 800 -7.11 -33.69 -15.95
C LYS A 800 -7.82 -32.32 -15.87
N ASN A 801 -9.02 -32.29 -15.32
CA ASN A 801 -9.88 -31.10 -15.21
C ASN A 801 -9.65 -30.29 -13.92
N PHE A 802 -8.84 -30.81 -13.01
CA PHE A 802 -8.50 -30.10 -11.76
C PHE A 802 -7.22 -29.28 -11.92
N THR A 803 -7.26 -28.04 -11.45
CA THR A 803 -6.08 -27.18 -11.32
C THR A 803 -6.00 -26.65 -9.91
N LEU A 804 -4.90 -26.94 -9.21
CA LEU A 804 -4.54 -26.35 -7.93
C LEU A 804 -3.46 -25.29 -8.15
N PHE A 805 -3.70 -24.09 -7.68
CA PHE A 805 -2.74 -23.01 -7.65
C PHE A 805 -2.49 -22.57 -6.21
N ALA A 806 -1.24 -22.39 -5.83
CA ALA A 806 -0.87 -21.85 -4.52
C ALA A 806 0.21 -20.78 -4.65
N MET A 807 0.16 -19.76 -3.79
CA MET A 807 1.09 -18.64 -3.82
C MET A 807 1.56 -18.29 -2.41
N LEU A 808 2.87 -18.19 -2.27
CA LEU A 808 3.57 -17.73 -1.08
C LEU A 808 4.24 -16.39 -1.37
N THR A 809 4.20 -15.49 -0.40
CA THR A 809 5.00 -14.25 -0.41
C THR A 809 5.81 -14.17 0.87
N GLY A 810 6.96 -13.49 0.84
CA GLY A 810 7.80 -13.36 2.02
C GLY A 810 8.70 -12.13 1.98
N GLN A 811 9.09 -11.70 3.16
CA GLN A 811 10.07 -10.63 3.37
C GLN A 811 10.96 -10.94 4.56
N PHE A 812 12.23 -10.50 4.50
CA PHE A 812 13.24 -10.79 5.53
C PHE A 812 14.22 -9.65 5.70
N GLY A 813 14.66 -9.45 6.93
CA GLY A 813 15.70 -8.50 7.32
C GLY A 813 15.21 -7.05 7.43
N GLY A 814 13.93 -6.85 7.71
CA GLY A 814 13.35 -5.56 8.09
C GLY A 814 12.97 -5.52 9.57
N ASN A 815 12.79 -4.33 10.11
CA ASN A 815 12.35 -4.09 11.48
C ASN A 815 11.21 -3.06 11.51
N ALA A 816 10.47 -3.04 12.61
CA ALA A 816 9.51 -2.00 12.93
C ALA A 816 9.49 -1.75 14.44
N ILE A 817 8.88 -0.64 14.87
CA ILE A 817 8.72 -0.27 16.28
C ILE A 817 7.27 -0.53 16.68
N LYS A 818 7.07 -1.04 17.90
CA LYS A 818 5.75 -1.18 18.56
C LYS A 818 5.37 0.17 19.19
N ASP A 819 5.04 1.17 18.36
CA ASP A 819 4.77 2.56 18.76
C ASP A 819 3.29 2.96 18.67
N ASP A 820 2.41 2.01 18.42
CA ASP A 820 0.96 2.22 18.36
C ASP A 820 0.34 2.41 19.77
N THR A 821 -0.90 2.87 19.82
CA THR A 821 -1.65 3.13 21.07
C THR A 821 -1.94 1.88 21.91
N TYR A 822 -1.83 0.71 21.29
CA TYR A 822 -1.96 -0.57 21.96
C TYR A 822 -0.70 -0.95 22.76
N ASN A 823 0.48 -0.63 22.23
CA ASN A 823 1.78 -0.96 22.82
C ASN A 823 2.31 0.15 23.73
N TRP A 824 2.11 1.41 23.37
CA TRP A 824 2.54 2.55 24.20
C TRP A 824 1.38 3.04 25.06
N VAL A 825 1.24 2.44 26.25
CA VAL A 825 0.14 2.69 27.19
C VAL A 825 0.64 3.52 28.38
N TYR A 826 0.19 4.76 28.42
CA TYR A 826 0.47 5.71 29.50
C TYR A 826 -0.69 6.68 29.69
N GLY A 827 -0.70 7.42 30.80
CA GLY A 827 -1.77 8.36 31.09
C GLY A 827 -3.12 7.66 31.23
N GLU A 828 -4.15 8.28 30.72
CA GLU A 828 -5.51 7.75 30.72
C GLU A 828 -5.86 6.93 29.46
N ARG A 829 -4.88 6.44 28.72
CA ARG A 829 -5.12 5.58 27.53
C ARG A 829 -5.84 4.30 27.94
N LYS A 830 -6.52 3.68 26.99
CA LYS A 830 -7.10 2.35 27.17
C LYS A 830 -6.00 1.31 27.34
N TYR A 831 -6.08 0.48 28.37
CA TYR A 831 -5.06 -0.51 28.68
C TYR A 831 -5.27 -1.79 27.89
N SER A 832 -4.25 -2.16 27.09
CA SER A 832 -4.18 -3.44 26.39
C SER A 832 -3.61 -4.53 27.30
N ASP A 833 -3.67 -5.80 26.85
CA ASP A 833 -3.14 -6.95 27.60
C ASP A 833 -1.61 -6.93 27.79
N VAL A 834 -0.87 -6.13 26.99
CA VAL A 834 0.59 -6.01 27.12
C VAL A 834 1.01 -5.46 28.48
N VAL A 835 0.19 -4.63 29.11
CA VAL A 835 0.47 -4.04 30.43
C VAL A 835 0.44 -5.03 31.58
N LEU A 836 -0.12 -6.23 31.38
CA LEU A 836 -0.06 -7.32 32.37
C LEU A 836 1.38 -7.78 32.64
N GLY A 837 2.28 -7.56 31.68
CA GLY A 837 3.73 -7.79 31.83
C GLY A 837 4.49 -6.65 32.52
N ALA A 838 3.80 -5.61 33.03
CA ALA A 838 4.45 -4.44 33.60
C ALA A 838 5.35 -4.78 34.78
N TRP A 839 6.45 -4.00 34.87
CA TRP A 839 7.37 -4.08 35.98
C TRP A 839 6.66 -3.69 37.28
N THR A 840 6.87 -4.49 38.32
CA THR A 840 6.54 -4.17 39.71
C THR A 840 7.67 -4.67 40.60
N GLU A 841 7.86 -4.04 41.75
CA GLU A 841 8.90 -4.44 42.72
C GLU A 841 8.72 -5.91 43.18
N SER A 842 7.46 -6.36 43.34
CA SER A 842 7.18 -7.74 43.74
C SER A 842 7.53 -8.73 42.64
N LYS A 843 7.19 -8.48 41.38
CA LYS A 843 7.56 -9.33 40.23
C LYS A 843 9.09 -9.44 40.11
N PHE A 844 9.77 -8.32 40.24
CA PHE A 844 11.23 -8.29 40.19
C PHE A 844 11.85 -9.13 41.30
N LYS A 845 11.41 -8.95 42.56
CA LYS A 845 11.90 -9.70 43.73
C LYS A 845 11.59 -11.19 43.63
N ASN A 846 10.46 -11.56 43.05
CA ASN A 846 10.04 -12.96 42.86
C ASN A 846 10.68 -13.62 41.64
N GLY A 847 11.45 -12.92 40.85
CA GLY A 847 12.03 -13.42 39.60
C GLY A 847 10.99 -13.74 38.51
N GLU A 848 9.82 -13.09 38.55
CA GLU A 848 8.76 -13.24 37.54
C GLU A 848 9.15 -12.57 36.21
N SER A 849 8.55 -13.02 35.12
CA SER A 849 8.80 -12.44 33.80
C SER A 849 8.25 -11.02 33.72
N ILE A 850 9.11 -10.08 33.37
CA ILE A 850 8.77 -8.67 33.13
C ILE A 850 8.99 -8.40 31.64
N THR A 851 7.94 -7.93 30.96
CA THR A 851 7.94 -7.69 29.51
C THR A 851 7.45 -6.29 29.14
N TYR A 852 7.22 -5.44 30.16
CA TYR A 852 6.72 -4.10 29.97
C TYR A 852 7.27 -3.16 31.06
N PRO A 853 7.57 -1.89 30.78
CA PRO A 853 8.04 -0.94 31.81
C PRO A 853 6.95 -0.69 32.88
N ARG A 854 7.30 0.00 33.96
CA ARG A 854 6.32 0.38 34.98
C ARG A 854 5.15 1.15 34.40
N LEU A 855 3.97 0.96 34.96
CA LEU A 855 2.80 1.74 34.59
C LEU A 855 2.92 3.16 35.15
N THR A 856 2.46 4.15 34.37
CA THR A 856 2.47 5.57 34.76
C THR A 856 1.22 6.26 34.22
N THR A 857 0.72 7.25 34.97
CA THR A 857 -0.35 8.18 34.55
C THR A 857 0.21 9.42 33.86
N GLN A 858 1.52 9.57 33.84
CA GLN A 858 2.25 10.66 33.17
C GLN A 858 2.48 10.31 31.69
N SER A 859 3.08 11.20 30.93
CA SER A 859 3.43 10.99 29.52
C SER A 859 4.34 9.78 29.28
N GLY A 860 5.14 9.40 30.30
CA GLY A 860 6.07 8.27 30.22
C GLY A 860 7.18 8.47 29.19
N ASP A 861 7.59 9.72 28.96
CA ASP A 861 8.49 10.12 27.86
C ASP A 861 9.81 9.33 27.83
N ASN A 862 10.33 8.90 29.01
CA ASN A 862 11.53 8.04 29.03
C ASN A 862 11.25 6.65 28.46
N ASN A 863 10.10 6.05 28.75
CA ASN A 863 9.81 4.66 28.39
C ASN A 863 9.32 4.49 26.96
N PHE A 864 8.70 5.53 26.40
CA PHE A 864 8.02 5.45 25.09
C PHE A 864 8.80 6.21 24.01
N ASN A 865 10.06 5.80 23.84
CA ASN A 865 10.94 6.25 22.79
C ASN A 865 11.29 5.09 21.84
N ALA A 866 11.48 5.40 20.55
CA ALA A 866 11.97 4.43 19.59
C ALA A 866 13.31 3.84 20.09
N SER A 867 13.33 2.56 20.37
CA SER A 867 14.49 1.84 20.92
C SER A 867 14.48 0.38 20.47
N ASP A 868 15.59 -0.30 20.67
CA ASP A 868 15.67 -1.75 20.42
C ASP A 868 14.76 -2.58 21.34
N TYR A 869 14.34 -2.02 22.48
CA TYR A 869 13.31 -2.61 23.37
C TYR A 869 11.96 -2.76 22.66
N TRP A 870 11.52 -1.74 21.92
CA TRP A 870 10.26 -1.71 21.18
C TRP A 870 10.37 -2.25 19.75
N MET A 871 11.61 -2.53 19.30
CA MET A 871 11.85 -3.02 17.95
C MET A 871 11.46 -4.50 17.81
N TYR A 872 10.88 -4.84 16.66
CA TYR A 872 10.62 -6.22 16.29
C TYR A 872 11.00 -6.49 14.82
N SER A 873 11.31 -7.77 14.52
CA SER A 873 11.56 -8.21 13.14
C SER A 873 10.24 -8.29 12.35
N THR A 874 10.26 -7.78 11.13
CA THR A 874 9.14 -7.90 10.17
C THR A 874 9.27 -9.13 9.28
N ASP A 875 10.16 -10.07 9.60
CA ASP A 875 10.37 -11.32 8.86
C ASP A 875 9.11 -12.16 8.86
N ARG A 876 8.62 -12.51 7.66
CA ARG A 876 7.42 -13.32 7.50
C ARG A 876 7.37 -14.06 6.18
N ILE A 877 6.59 -15.14 6.19
CA ILE A 877 6.11 -15.86 5.01
C ILE A 877 4.59 -15.90 5.10
N ASP A 878 3.91 -15.47 4.04
CA ASP A 878 2.47 -15.48 3.93
C ASP A 878 2.02 -16.50 2.89
N LEU A 879 1.07 -17.38 3.25
CA LEU A 879 0.29 -18.14 2.28
C LEU A 879 -0.79 -17.20 1.74
N SER A 880 -0.40 -16.50 0.68
CA SER A 880 -1.17 -15.36 0.16
C SER A 880 -2.42 -15.81 -0.59
N ARG A 881 -2.34 -16.97 -1.27
CA ARG A 881 -3.45 -17.49 -2.06
C ARG A 881 -3.38 -18.99 -2.29
N VAL A 882 -4.56 -19.64 -2.27
CA VAL A 882 -4.74 -21.02 -2.74
C VAL A 882 -6.05 -21.07 -3.50
N GLN A 883 -6.04 -21.59 -4.72
CA GLN A 883 -7.25 -21.80 -5.53
C GLN A 883 -7.30 -23.23 -6.08
N LEU A 884 -8.43 -23.88 -5.93
CA LEU A 884 -8.75 -25.13 -6.60
C LEU A 884 -9.84 -24.84 -7.63
N THR A 885 -9.54 -25.16 -8.89
CA THR A 885 -10.41 -24.96 -10.04
C THR A 885 -10.78 -26.30 -10.65
N TYR A 886 -12.03 -26.45 -11.08
CA TYR A 886 -12.51 -27.57 -11.87
C TYR A 886 -13.11 -27.06 -13.17
N ASP A 887 -12.57 -27.55 -14.30
CA ASP A 887 -13.06 -27.26 -15.65
C ASP A 887 -13.98 -28.37 -16.12
N PHE A 888 -15.27 -28.07 -16.30
CA PHE A 888 -16.21 -28.99 -16.89
C PHE A 888 -15.90 -29.15 -18.37
N ASN A 889 -15.69 -30.39 -18.81
CA ASN A 889 -15.32 -30.70 -20.18
C ASN A 889 -16.39 -30.22 -21.17
N LYS A 890 -15.96 -29.68 -22.31
CA LYS A 890 -16.82 -29.34 -23.46
C LYS A 890 -17.68 -30.50 -23.93
N THR A 891 -17.27 -31.74 -23.70
CA THR A 891 -18.05 -32.95 -24.00
C THR A 891 -19.34 -33.12 -23.16
N LEU A 892 -19.45 -32.40 -22.01
CA LEU A 892 -20.69 -32.35 -21.26
C LEU A 892 -21.75 -31.46 -21.92
N PHE A 893 -21.30 -30.51 -22.71
CA PHE A 893 -22.16 -29.57 -23.43
C PHE A 893 -22.07 -29.96 -24.92
N GLY A 894 -23.07 -30.63 -25.46
CA GLY A 894 -23.06 -31.02 -26.90
C GLY A 894 -22.81 -29.80 -27.81
N ASP A 895 -22.39 -30.04 -29.06
CA ASP A 895 -21.98 -28.98 -30.02
C ASP A 895 -23.05 -27.88 -30.23
N ASN A 896 -24.32 -28.20 -30.05
CA ASN A 896 -25.45 -27.28 -30.16
C ASN A 896 -25.86 -26.64 -28.82
N SER A 897 -25.11 -26.86 -27.74
CA SER A 897 -25.40 -26.24 -26.43
C SER A 897 -25.14 -24.73 -26.47
N LEU A 898 -26.04 -23.99 -25.79
CA LEU A 898 -25.81 -22.55 -25.55
C LEU A 898 -24.56 -22.30 -24.67
N VAL A 899 -24.30 -23.21 -23.72
CA VAL A 899 -23.11 -23.15 -22.85
C VAL A 899 -21.98 -23.90 -23.53
N LYS A 900 -20.85 -23.22 -23.77
CA LYS A 900 -19.63 -23.74 -24.39
C LYS A 900 -18.56 -24.15 -23.38
N GLY A 901 -18.61 -23.60 -22.18
CA GLY A 901 -17.69 -23.93 -21.10
C GLY A 901 -18.23 -23.50 -19.73
N LEU A 902 -17.86 -24.28 -18.72
CA LEU A 902 -18.15 -23.97 -17.32
C LEU A 902 -16.90 -24.27 -16.47
N GLN A 903 -16.51 -23.30 -15.68
CA GLN A 903 -15.44 -23.43 -14.71
C GLN A 903 -15.99 -23.05 -13.33
N VAL A 904 -15.70 -23.88 -12.32
CA VAL A 904 -16.05 -23.59 -10.92
C VAL A 904 -14.78 -23.63 -10.08
N TYR A 905 -14.66 -22.71 -9.12
CA TYR A 905 -13.49 -22.67 -8.27
C TYR A 905 -13.80 -22.22 -6.84
N VAL A 906 -12.94 -22.65 -5.93
CA VAL A 906 -12.85 -22.14 -4.57
C VAL A 906 -11.48 -21.53 -4.36
N ASN A 907 -11.45 -20.34 -3.74
CA ASN A 907 -10.23 -19.58 -3.54
C ASN A 907 -10.17 -19.12 -2.07
N GLY A 908 -8.97 -19.22 -1.48
CA GLY A 908 -8.67 -18.62 -0.19
C GLY A 908 -7.54 -17.60 -0.34
N SER A 909 -7.67 -16.45 0.29
CA SER A 909 -6.65 -15.39 0.26
C SER A 909 -6.24 -14.94 1.66
N SER A 910 -4.95 -14.57 1.81
CA SER A 910 -4.31 -14.18 3.07
C SER A 910 -4.50 -15.21 4.20
N LEU A 911 -4.34 -16.50 3.87
CA LEU A 911 -4.75 -17.64 4.69
C LEU A 911 -3.91 -17.83 5.95
N LEU A 912 -2.59 -17.67 5.84
CA LEU A 912 -1.66 -17.94 6.92
C LEU A 912 -0.46 -16.99 6.85
N THR A 913 -0.07 -16.46 8.00
CA THR A 913 1.19 -15.74 8.20
C THR A 913 2.08 -16.54 9.15
N ILE A 914 3.30 -16.84 8.74
CA ILE A 914 4.36 -17.46 9.56
C ILE A 914 5.36 -16.36 9.87
N ALA A 915 5.40 -15.93 11.13
CA ALA A 915 6.27 -14.86 11.61
C ALA A 915 6.50 -15.00 13.11
N GLY A 916 7.62 -14.51 13.63
CA GLY A 916 7.90 -14.45 15.07
C GLY A 916 6.90 -13.57 15.82
N GLU A 917 6.61 -12.41 15.27
CA GLU A 917 5.68 -11.41 15.81
C GLU A 917 4.32 -11.40 15.06
N ARG A 918 3.81 -12.58 14.73
CA ARG A 918 2.58 -12.74 13.96
C ARG A 918 1.40 -11.94 14.51
N LYS A 919 1.18 -11.99 15.84
CA LYS A 919 0.08 -11.27 16.49
C LYS A 919 0.16 -9.76 16.26
N GLN A 920 1.38 -9.20 16.34
CA GLN A 920 1.63 -7.78 16.09
C GLN A 920 1.36 -7.43 14.62
N MET A 921 1.77 -8.30 13.69
CA MET A 921 1.62 -8.06 12.25
C MET A 921 0.18 -8.24 11.74
N GLU A 922 -0.63 -9.12 12.34
CA GLU A 922 -2.01 -9.39 11.94
C GLU A 922 -3.03 -8.46 12.63
N ARG A 923 -2.63 -7.72 13.65
CA ARG A 923 -3.49 -6.82 14.40
C ARG A 923 -3.51 -5.43 13.76
N ASN A 924 -4.70 -4.88 13.56
CA ASN A 924 -4.91 -3.47 13.29
C ASN A 924 -5.43 -2.79 14.54
N VAL A 925 -4.88 -1.61 14.85
CA VAL A 925 -5.34 -0.71 15.90
C VAL A 925 -5.94 0.52 15.23
N ASP A 926 -7.00 1.09 15.78
CA ASP A 926 -7.72 2.28 15.27
C ASP A 926 -8.38 2.11 13.87
N SER A 927 -8.44 0.90 13.35
CA SER A 927 -8.98 0.59 12.03
C SER A 927 -9.64 -0.79 11.97
N ALA A 928 -10.38 -1.04 10.87
CA ALA A 928 -10.98 -2.35 10.61
C ALA A 928 -9.91 -3.46 10.58
N PRO A 929 -10.24 -4.70 11.03
CA PRO A 929 -9.26 -5.78 11.11
C PRO A 929 -8.78 -6.25 9.74
N GLN A 930 -7.54 -6.75 9.69
CA GLN A 930 -7.08 -7.53 8.55
C GLN A 930 -7.93 -8.79 8.40
N THR A 931 -8.12 -9.26 7.15
CA THR A 931 -9.02 -10.35 6.85
C THR A 931 -8.33 -11.55 6.20
N ARG A 932 -8.88 -12.75 6.44
CA ARG A 932 -8.76 -13.92 5.57
C ARG A 932 -10.05 -14.01 4.78
N SER A 933 -9.94 -14.28 3.47
CA SER A 933 -11.12 -14.32 2.61
C SER A 933 -11.23 -15.67 1.93
N PHE A 934 -12.47 -16.13 1.78
CA PHE A 934 -12.83 -17.37 1.10
C PHE A 934 -13.83 -17.03 0.01
N THR A 935 -13.54 -17.42 -1.22
CA THR A 935 -14.35 -17.11 -2.39
C THR A 935 -14.80 -18.39 -3.07
N ILE A 936 -16.06 -18.48 -3.43
CA ILE A 936 -16.58 -19.44 -4.40
C ILE A 936 -16.96 -18.68 -5.66
N GLY A 937 -16.53 -19.16 -6.81
CA GLY A 937 -16.80 -18.51 -8.09
C GLY A 937 -17.10 -19.50 -9.21
N ALA A 938 -17.80 -19.00 -10.22
CA ALA A 938 -18.07 -19.71 -11.45
C ALA A 938 -17.87 -18.80 -12.66
N LYS A 939 -17.35 -19.36 -13.75
CA LYS A 939 -17.24 -18.72 -15.06
C LYS A 939 -17.98 -19.58 -16.08
N VAL A 940 -18.85 -18.97 -16.86
CA VAL A 940 -19.61 -19.61 -17.93
C VAL A 940 -19.22 -18.96 -19.25
N GLU A 941 -19.02 -19.76 -20.29
CA GLU A 941 -18.76 -19.30 -21.66
C GLU A 941 -19.94 -19.74 -22.57
N PHE A 942 -20.40 -18.82 -23.42
CA PHE A 942 -21.51 -19.01 -24.37
C PHE A 942 -21.04 -18.92 -25.82
#